data_7506b36500305ea72583821d5c554d47
#
_entry.id   7506b36500305ea72583821d5c554d47
#
_cell.length_a   1.000
_cell.length_b   1.000
_cell.length_c   1.000
_cell.angle_alpha   90.00
_cell.angle_beta   90.00
_cell.angle_gamma   90.00
#
_symmetry.space_group_name_H-M   'P 1'
#
loop_
_entity.id
_entity.type
_entity.pdbx_description
1 polymer ?
#
loop_
_entity_poly.entity_id
_entity_poly.type
_entity_poly.pdbx_seq_one_letter_code
_entity_poly.pdbx_strand_id
1 'polypeptide(L)'
;MDFKITSKYKPTGDQPQAIKQLTEGVLQGDPAQVLLGVTGSGKTFTVANVIANVGKPTLILSHNKTLAAQLYQEMKGFFPENAVEYYVSYYDYYQPEAYLPTTDTYIEKDLAINDEIDKLRLGAVSALLSGRKDVIVVSSVSCIYGMGGPTAMQENIIRIKRGQRLDRNEFLRQLVDALYVRNDIELQRGNFRVKGETVDIFMAYSDNVLRVTWWDDEIDNIEEVDSLTFHRLESFDSYEIYPANLFVTTKEQTEHAIRMIQDDLVKQVEFFQSIGDGIKAQRIKERVEYDMEMIKELGHCSGIENYSRYFDGRQAGERPYCLLDFFPKDFLLVVDESHVSIPQIGAMYGGDRARKKNLVEYGFRLPAAFDNRPLTFEEFHSMIPQAIYVSATPADYELRESEGIVVEQLIRPTGLLDPEIEVRPSENQIDDLLDEILTRTHRDERVLITTLTKRMAEELTEFLLNHDVKAAYIHSDVATLDRVKIMNDLRAGLYDVLVGVNLLREGLDLPEVSLVAILDADKEGFLRSHRSLTQTAGRAARNVNGKVIMYADNITESMQRTIDETARRRSIQLKYNADHGITPKQIVKAITSALPTSNKDEQGAASLGKDRMGGNGRMTVNVGIDSPDKRVYIEPEGAAFAADPIVRSMSKEELEKSIENTKALMMQAAKDLDFMQAAQYRDEIIRLEKELEEK
;
A
#
# COMPACT_ATOMS: atom_id res chain seq x y z
N MET A 1 -23.68 -0.47 -16.42
CA MET A 1 -24.35 -1.33 -15.44
C MET A 1 -24.46 -0.56 -14.15
N ASP A 2 -25.46 -0.86 -13.31
CA ASP A 2 -25.56 -0.26 -11.99
C ASP A 2 -24.88 -1.15 -10.95
N PHE A 3 -24.43 -0.57 -9.85
CA PHE A 3 -23.89 -1.37 -8.75
C PHE A 3 -24.98 -2.23 -8.10
N LYS A 4 -24.68 -3.52 -7.92
CA LYS A 4 -25.59 -4.46 -7.30
C LYS A 4 -24.93 -5.11 -6.09
N ILE A 5 -25.34 -4.65 -4.91
CA ILE A 5 -24.81 -5.20 -3.65
C ILE A 5 -25.42 -6.56 -3.35
N THR A 6 -24.58 -7.52 -3.03
CA THR A 6 -24.95 -8.86 -2.55
C THR A 6 -24.44 -9.03 -1.14
N SER A 7 -25.35 -9.21 -0.17
CA SER A 7 -24.97 -9.38 1.22
C SER A 7 -26.00 -10.21 1.99
N LYS A 8 -25.50 -11.04 2.91
CA LYS A 8 -26.33 -11.75 3.91
C LYS A 8 -26.71 -10.82 5.07
N TYR A 9 -26.06 -9.66 5.18
CA TYR A 9 -26.27 -8.70 6.26
C TYR A 9 -27.20 -7.58 5.81
N LYS A 10 -27.92 -7.02 6.77
CA LYS A 10 -28.73 -5.79 6.60
C LYS A 10 -28.11 -4.70 7.46
N PRO A 11 -28.18 -3.43 7.04
CA PRO A 11 -27.72 -2.32 7.87
C PRO A 11 -28.41 -2.29 9.24
N THR A 12 -27.61 -2.18 10.30
CA THR A 12 -28.05 -2.18 11.70
C THR A 12 -27.34 -1.10 12.50
N GLY A 13 -27.85 -0.78 13.69
CA GLY A 13 -27.26 0.27 14.54
C GLY A 13 -27.30 1.64 13.89
N ASP A 14 -26.16 2.29 13.82
CA ASP A 14 -25.99 3.61 13.20
C ASP A 14 -25.86 3.53 11.66
N GLN A 15 -25.63 2.33 11.09
CA GLN A 15 -25.38 2.14 9.67
C GLN A 15 -26.49 2.72 8.77
N PRO A 16 -27.81 2.50 9.02
CA PRO A 16 -28.84 3.06 8.16
C PRO A 16 -28.79 4.59 8.07
N GLN A 17 -28.55 5.26 9.21
CA GLN A 17 -28.43 6.70 9.27
C GLN A 17 -27.15 7.18 8.59
N ALA A 18 -26.01 6.52 8.85
CA ALA A 18 -24.73 6.85 8.23
C ALA A 18 -24.78 6.69 6.71
N ILE A 19 -25.34 5.59 6.20
CA ILE A 19 -25.53 5.36 4.75
C ILE A 19 -26.38 6.48 4.15
N LYS A 20 -27.49 6.84 4.80
CA LYS A 20 -28.37 7.90 4.32
C LYS A 20 -27.64 9.25 4.25
N GLN A 21 -27.01 9.69 5.35
CA GLN A 21 -26.34 10.98 5.43
C GLN A 21 -25.18 11.09 4.41
N LEU A 22 -24.33 10.08 4.34
CA LEU A 22 -23.21 10.08 3.39
C LEU A 22 -23.69 10.06 1.93
N THR A 23 -24.74 9.27 1.62
CA THR A 23 -25.34 9.25 0.27
C THR A 23 -25.94 10.61 -0.10
N GLU A 24 -26.72 11.21 0.81
CA GLU A 24 -27.32 12.52 0.58
C GLU A 24 -26.26 13.60 0.38
N GLY A 25 -25.19 13.63 1.18
CA GLY A 25 -24.09 14.58 1.01
C GLY A 25 -23.39 14.44 -0.33
N VAL A 26 -23.06 13.22 -0.77
CA VAL A 26 -22.45 13.02 -2.10
C VAL A 26 -23.41 13.47 -3.22
N LEU A 27 -24.70 13.17 -3.12
CA LEU A 27 -25.69 13.56 -4.14
C LEU A 27 -25.96 15.08 -4.15
N GLN A 28 -25.80 15.75 -3.01
CA GLN A 28 -25.91 17.21 -2.89
C GLN A 28 -24.65 17.94 -3.38
N GLY A 29 -23.56 17.23 -3.59
CA GLY A 29 -22.32 17.78 -4.09
C GLY A 29 -21.33 18.21 -3.00
N ASP A 30 -21.49 17.74 -1.76
CA ASP A 30 -20.51 18.00 -0.70
C ASP A 30 -19.12 17.56 -1.14
N PRO A 31 -18.09 18.42 -1.06
CA PRO A 31 -16.75 18.08 -1.54
C PRO A 31 -16.09 17.01 -0.67
N ALA A 32 -16.39 17.00 0.64
CA ALA A 32 -15.80 16.05 1.58
C ALA A 32 -16.74 15.74 2.75
N GLN A 33 -16.69 14.51 3.23
CA GLN A 33 -17.40 14.06 4.43
C GLN A 33 -16.50 13.14 5.24
N VAL A 34 -16.71 13.07 6.55
CA VAL A 34 -15.98 12.14 7.43
C VAL A 34 -16.93 11.08 7.96
N LEU A 35 -16.58 9.80 7.78
CA LEU A 35 -17.19 8.68 8.51
C LEU A 35 -16.32 8.34 9.71
N LEU A 36 -16.73 8.81 10.89
CA LEU A 36 -16.11 8.44 12.16
C LEU A 36 -16.69 7.10 12.59
N GLY A 37 -15.99 6.01 12.31
CA GLY A 37 -16.48 4.67 12.61
C GLY A 37 -15.53 3.89 13.51
N VAL A 38 -16.01 3.39 14.65
CA VAL A 38 -15.20 2.56 15.53
C VAL A 38 -14.84 1.22 14.88
N THR A 39 -13.77 0.60 15.36
CA THR A 39 -13.38 -0.73 14.89
C THR A 39 -14.49 -1.75 15.15
N GLY A 40 -14.87 -2.50 14.12
CA GLY A 40 -15.94 -3.51 14.21
C GLY A 40 -17.37 -2.98 14.04
N SER A 41 -17.57 -1.69 13.73
CA SER A 41 -18.89 -1.13 13.42
C SER A 41 -19.40 -1.47 12.02
N GLY A 42 -18.56 -2.07 11.16
CA GLY A 42 -18.91 -2.41 9.77
C GLY A 42 -18.79 -1.25 8.80
N LYS A 43 -17.76 -0.39 8.94
CA LYS A 43 -17.49 0.74 8.04
C LYS A 43 -17.46 0.34 6.57
N THR A 44 -16.77 -0.77 6.24
CA THR A 44 -16.68 -1.28 4.86
C THR A 44 -18.06 -1.57 4.27
N PHE A 45 -18.96 -2.16 5.04
CA PHE A 45 -20.33 -2.44 4.61
C PHE A 45 -21.15 -1.16 4.41
N THR A 46 -20.96 -0.17 5.28
CA THR A 46 -21.57 1.16 5.13
C THR A 46 -21.10 1.82 3.83
N VAL A 47 -19.77 1.84 3.58
CA VAL A 47 -19.18 2.39 2.36
C VAL A 47 -19.72 1.65 1.12
N ALA A 48 -19.80 0.33 1.15
CA ALA A 48 -20.36 -0.46 0.04
C ALA A 48 -21.80 -0.06 -0.29
N ASN A 49 -22.65 0.16 0.74
CA ASN A 49 -24.02 0.63 0.52
C ASN A 49 -24.07 2.06 -0.03
N VAL A 50 -23.17 2.96 0.41
CA VAL A 50 -23.09 4.31 -0.15
C VAL A 50 -22.68 4.25 -1.62
N ILE A 51 -21.68 3.47 -1.99
CA ILE A 51 -21.24 3.26 -3.39
C ILE A 51 -22.42 2.78 -4.25
N ALA A 52 -23.15 1.78 -3.77
CA ALA A 52 -24.30 1.25 -4.48
C ALA A 52 -25.41 2.30 -4.70
N ASN A 53 -25.68 3.14 -3.71
CA ASN A 53 -26.71 4.18 -3.77
C ASN A 53 -26.31 5.37 -4.64
N VAL A 54 -25.02 5.73 -4.64
CA VAL A 54 -24.50 6.88 -5.40
C VAL A 54 -24.26 6.54 -6.87
N GLY A 55 -23.85 5.31 -7.18
CA GLY A 55 -23.66 4.83 -8.54
C GLY A 55 -22.49 5.46 -9.32
N LYS A 56 -21.47 5.99 -8.61
CA LYS A 56 -20.26 6.58 -9.21
C LYS A 56 -19.10 5.60 -9.22
N PRO A 57 -18.24 5.60 -10.26
CA PRO A 57 -16.95 4.93 -10.19
C PRO A 57 -16.22 5.37 -8.92
N THR A 58 -15.63 4.42 -8.22
CA THR A 58 -15.09 4.69 -6.88
C THR A 58 -13.64 4.23 -6.77
N LEU A 59 -12.78 5.09 -6.25
CA LEU A 59 -11.43 4.75 -5.80
C LEU A 59 -11.43 4.60 -4.28
N ILE A 60 -11.05 3.42 -3.79
CA ILE A 60 -10.84 3.18 -2.36
C ILE A 60 -9.34 3.17 -2.11
N LEU A 61 -8.84 4.12 -1.33
CA LEU A 61 -7.45 4.28 -1.00
C LEU A 61 -7.15 3.74 0.39
N SER A 62 -6.15 2.87 0.51
CA SER A 62 -5.64 2.32 1.76
C SER A 62 -4.14 2.60 1.91
N HIS A 63 -3.65 2.69 3.14
CA HIS A 63 -2.26 3.05 3.42
C HIS A 63 -1.25 1.92 3.21
N ASN A 64 -1.67 0.66 3.07
CA ASN A 64 -0.78 -0.46 2.77
C ASN A 64 -1.44 -1.55 1.91
N LYS A 65 -0.60 -2.45 1.33
CA LYS A 65 -1.04 -3.54 0.45
C LYS A 65 -1.95 -4.55 1.15
N THR A 66 -1.66 -4.91 2.39
CA THR A 66 -2.40 -5.95 3.12
C THR A 66 -3.83 -5.51 3.40
N LEU A 67 -4.00 -4.28 3.86
CA LEU A 67 -5.33 -3.70 4.10
C LEU A 67 -6.08 -3.49 2.78
N ALA A 68 -5.39 -3.02 1.73
CA ALA A 68 -5.97 -2.92 0.40
C ALA A 68 -6.46 -4.29 -0.12
N ALA A 69 -5.69 -5.37 0.08
CA ALA A 69 -6.09 -6.73 -0.30
C ALA A 69 -7.34 -7.20 0.47
N GLN A 70 -7.41 -6.91 1.77
CA GLN A 70 -8.60 -7.22 2.57
C GLN A 70 -9.82 -6.46 2.06
N LEU A 71 -9.72 -5.14 1.84
CA LEU A 71 -10.80 -4.32 1.31
C LEU A 71 -11.25 -4.78 -0.09
N TYR A 72 -10.30 -5.15 -0.94
CA TYR A 72 -10.59 -5.72 -2.26
C TYR A 72 -11.44 -6.98 -2.17
N GLN A 73 -11.05 -7.92 -1.29
CA GLN A 73 -11.82 -9.17 -1.10
C GLN A 73 -13.21 -8.90 -0.53
N GLU A 74 -13.33 -7.99 0.45
CA GLU A 74 -14.62 -7.60 1.04
C GLU A 74 -15.53 -6.95 -0.04
N MET A 75 -14.99 -6.00 -0.82
CA MET A 75 -15.74 -5.34 -1.89
C MET A 75 -16.14 -6.32 -3.00
N LYS A 76 -15.24 -7.22 -3.41
CA LYS A 76 -15.57 -8.27 -4.39
C LYS A 76 -16.66 -9.21 -3.89
N GLY A 77 -16.70 -9.49 -2.59
CA GLY A 77 -17.78 -10.23 -1.95
C GLY A 77 -19.12 -9.49 -1.95
N PHE A 78 -19.11 -8.16 -1.80
CA PHE A 78 -20.32 -7.33 -1.86
C PHE A 78 -20.79 -7.05 -3.29
N PHE A 79 -19.89 -7.01 -4.26
CA PHE A 79 -20.17 -6.67 -5.66
C PHE A 79 -19.67 -7.75 -6.64
N PRO A 80 -20.18 -9.00 -6.55
CA PRO A 80 -19.69 -10.11 -7.37
C PRO A 80 -19.98 -9.94 -8.86
N GLU A 81 -20.97 -9.13 -9.24
CA GLU A 81 -21.39 -8.89 -10.63
C GLU A 81 -20.78 -7.61 -11.23
N ASN A 82 -20.09 -6.78 -10.41
CA ASN A 82 -19.50 -5.51 -10.83
C ASN A 82 -17.96 -5.61 -10.96
N ALA A 83 -17.35 -4.61 -11.59
CA ALA A 83 -15.90 -4.56 -11.71
C ALA A 83 -15.28 -4.07 -10.40
N VAL A 84 -14.74 -4.99 -9.63
CA VAL A 84 -13.93 -4.67 -8.45
C VAL A 84 -12.49 -5.05 -8.75
N GLU A 85 -11.62 -4.04 -8.76
CA GLU A 85 -10.25 -4.12 -9.25
C GLU A 85 -9.24 -3.81 -8.15
N TYR A 86 -8.01 -4.30 -8.29
CA TYR A 86 -6.95 -4.15 -7.32
C TYR A 86 -5.73 -3.46 -7.94
N TYR A 87 -5.30 -2.33 -7.36
CA TYR A 87 -4.21 -1.55 -7.89
C TYR A 87 -3.22 -1.14 -6.79
N VAL A 88 -2.17 -1.93 -6.60
CA VAL A 88 -1.10 -1.66 -5.62
C VAL A 88 0.28 -1.72 -6.29
N SER A 89 1.34 -1.43 -5.58
CA SER A 89 2.70 -1.61 -6.09
C SER A 89 2.93 -3.07 -6.50
N TYR A 90 3.39 -3.28 -7.73
CA TYR A 90 3.62 -4.62 -8.31
C TYR A 90 5.01 -5.21 -8.01
N TYR A 91 5.78 -4.55 -7.15
CA TYR A 91 7.07 -5.07 -6.72
C TYR A 91 6.93 -5.97 -5.48
N ASP A 92 7.50 -7.18 -5.52
CA ASP A 92 7.72 -8.01 -4.33
C ASP A 92 8.94 -7.53 -3.57
N TYR A 93 9.93 -7.04 -4.30
CA TYR A 93 11.11 -6.37 -3.79
C TYR A 93 11.41 -5.13 -4.62
N TYR A 94 11.79 -4.04 -3.96
CA TYR A 94 12.17 -2.80 -4.62
C TYR A 94 13.27 -2.08 -3.85
N GLN A 95 14.45 -1.96 -4.47
CA GLN A 95 15.52 -1.08 -4.02
C GLN A 95 15.63 0.08 -5.01
N PRO A 96 15.28 1.30 -4.62
CA PRO A 96 15.40 2.45 -5.50
C PRO A 96 16.86 2.77 -5.78
N GLU A 97 17.15 3.23 -7.01
CA GLU A 97 18.43 3.82 -7.36
C GLU A 97 18.72 5.03 -6.47
N ALA A 98 19.92 5.09 -5.88
CA ALA A 98 20.32 6.19 -5.03
C ALA A 98 21.83 6.45 -5.12
N TYR A 99 22.25 7.67 -4.81
CA TYR A 99 23.64 8.01 -4.64
C TYR A 99 23.87 8.72 -3.31
N LEU A 100 24.90 8.27 -2.61
CA LEU A 100 25.32 8.77 -1.31
C LEU A 100 26.62 9.56 -1.45
N PRO A 101 26.56 10.89 -1.47
CA PRO A 101 27.75 11.71 -1.64
C PRO A 101 28.78 11.54 -0.52
N THR A 102 28.34 11.21 0.69
CA THR A 102 29.20 11.08 1.87
C THR A 102 30.15 9.89 1.79
N THR A 103 29.71 8.79 1.20
CA THR A 103 30.47 7.54 1.05
C THR A 103 30.88 7.25 -0.39
N ASP A 104 30.57 8.17 -1.33
CA ASP A 104 30.73 7.96 -2.78
C ASP A 104 30.15 6.62 -3.25
N THR A 105 28.98 6.25 -2.69
CA THR A 105 28.35 4.95 -2.94
C THR A 105 27.17 5.12 -3.88
N TYR A 106 27.21 4.46 -5.02
CA TYR A 106 26.08 4.31 -5.92
C TYR A 106 25.34 3.01 -5.64
N ILE A 107 24.05 3.13 -5.36
CA ILE A 107 23.13 2.01 -5.15
C ILE A 107 22.35 1.82 -6.45
N GLU A 108 22.57 0.68 -7.09
CA GLU A 108 21.83 0.32 -8.28
C GLU A 108 20.38 -0.05 -7.96
N LYS A 109 19.49 0.28 -8.90
CA LYS A 109 18.10 -0.14 -8.82
C LYS A 109 18.00 -1.66 -8.89
N ASP A 110 17.36 -2.27 -7.92
CA ASP A 110 17.06 -3.71 -7.90
C ASP A 110 15.57 -3.92 -7.61
N LEU A 111 14.93 -4.83 -8.32
CA LEU A 111 13.49 -5.06 -8.20
C LEU A 111 13.09 -6.49 -8.61
N ALA A 112 12.03 -6.98 -7.99
CA ALA A 112 11.32 -8.18 -8.40
C ALA A 112 9.85 -7.84 -8.66
N ILE A 113 9.36 -8.13 -9.86
CA ILE A 113 7.98 -7.87 -10.26
C ILE A 113 7.13 -9.08 -9.90
N ASN A 114 5.93 -8.80 -9.39
CA ASN A 114 4.88 -9.78 -9.19
C ASN A 114 3.91 -9.76 -10.37
N ASP A 115 3.96 -10.78 -11.21
CA ASP A 115 3.17 -10.88 -12.43
C ASP A 115 1.66 -10.92 -12.17
N GLU A 116 1.22 -11.46 -11.03
CA GLU A 116 -0.19 -11.50 -10.66
C GLU A 116 -0.70 -10.11 -10.29
N ILE A 117 0.09 -9.32 -9.56
CA ILE A 117 -0.27 -7.93 -9.25
C ILE A 117 -0.23 -7.07 -10.51
N ASP A 118 0.72 -7.30 -11.41
CA ASP A 118 0.79 -6.56 -12.68
C ASP A 118 -0.45 -6.82 -13.55
N LYS A 119 -0.90 -8.08 -13.65
CA LYS A 119 -2.18 -8.45 -14.26
C LYS A 119 -3.35 -7.66 -13.67
N LEU A 120 -3.46 -7.62 -12.33
CA LEU A 120 -4.55 -6.92 -11.65
C LEU A 120 -4.52 -5.41 -11.91
N ARG A 121 -3.33 -4.82 -12.01
CA ARG A 121 -3.16 -3.40 -12.39
C ARG A 121 -3.64 -3.12 -13.80
N LEU A 122 -3.26 -3.97 -14.76
CA LEU A 122 -3.74 -3.88 -16.14
C LEU A 122 -5.27 -4.07 -16.20
N GLY A 123 -5.83 -5.00 -15.42
CA GLY A 123 -7.26 -5.20 -15.28
C GLY A 123 -7.99 -3.94 -14.80
N ALA A 124 -7.45 -3.26 -13.78
CA ALA A 124 -8.02 -2.02 -13.25
C ALA A 124 -8.06 -0.92 -14.32
N VAL A 125 -6.95 -0.73 -15.05
CA VAL A 125 -6.88 0.27 -16.13
C VAL A 125 -7.83 -0.09 -17.27
N SER A 126 -7.89 -1.35 -17.68
CA SER A 126 -8.81 -1.83 -18.74
C SER A 126 -10.28 -1.61 -18.33
N ALA A 127 -10.64 -1.89 -17.08
CA ALA A 127 -11.99 -1.66 -16.55
C ALA A 127 -12.37 -0.18 -16.60
N LEU A 128 -11.46 0.73 -16.22
CA LEU A 128 -11.68 2.17 -16.27
C LEU A 128 -11.83 2.67 -17.72
N LEU A 129 -11.01 2.17 -18.65
CA LEU A 129 -11.03 2.56 -20.06
C LEU A 129 -12.25 1.99 -20.83
N SER A 130 -12.87 0.92 -20.35
CA SER A 130 -14.04 0.30 -20.97
C SER A 130 -15.30 1.18 -20.95
N GLY A 131 -15.27 2.34 -20.26
CA GLY A 131 -16.41 3.23 -20.11
C GLY A 131 -17.49 2.72 -19.14
N ARG A 132 -17.24 1.64 -18.41
CA ARG A 132 -18.12 1.16 -17.32
C ARG A 132 -18.22 2.20 -16.22
N LYS A 133 -19.40 2.34 -15.64
CA LYS A 133 -19.62 3.22 -14.46
C LYS A 133 -19.61 2.46 -13.15
N ASP A 134 -19.74 1.14 -13.21
CA ASP A 134 -19.80 0.24 -12.07
C ASP A 134 -18.42 -0.34 -11.70
N VAL A 135 -17.42 0.55 -11.60
CA VAL A 135 -16.04 0.18 -11.30
C VAL A 135 -15.65 0.66 -9.91
N ILE A 136 -15.10 -0.25 -9.10
CA ILE A 136 -14.46 0.03 -7.82
C ILE A 136 -13.01 -0.37 -7.95
N VAL A 137 -12.08 0.57 -7.75
CA VAL A 137 -10.66 0.24 -7.68
C VAL A 137 -10.18 0.40 -6.23
N VAL A 138 -9.65 -0.67 -5.66
CA VAL A 138 -9.02 -0.63 -4.34
C VAL A 138 -7.50 -0.50 -4.52
N SER A 139 -6.93 0.58 -3.99
CA SER A 139 -5.53 0.92 -4.23
C SER A 139 -4.77 1.25 -2.94
N SER A 140 -3.44 1.12 -3.00
CA SER A 140 -2.54 1.78 -2.06
C SER A 140 -2.11 3.16 -2.61
N VAL A 141 -1.21 3.86 -1.93
CA VAL A 141 -0.65 5.13 -2.42
C VAL A 141 0.07 5.02 -3.77
N SER A 142 0.27 3.82 -4.29
CA SER A 142 0.82 3.61 -5.64
C SER A 142 -0.03 4.25 -6.76
N CYS A 143 -1.29 4.58 -6.49
CA CYS A 143 -2.17 5.26 -7.45
C CYS A 143 -1.70 6.67 -7.85
N ILE A 144 -0.85 7.33 -7.04
CA ILE A 144 -0.33 8.68 -7.32
C ILE A 144 1.02 8.65 -8.08
N TYR A 145 1.59 7.47 -8.33
CA TYR A 145 2.85 7.33 -9.07
C TYR A 145 2.63 7.33 -10.58
N GLY A 146 3.68 7.78 -11.30
CA GLY A 146 3.66 7.92 -12.75
C GLY A 146 3.40 6.60 -13.49
N MET A 147 2.56 6.68 -14.52
CA MET A 147 2.26 5.60 -15.46
C MET A 147 2.02 6.20 -16.86
N GLY A 148 1.80 5.34 -17.86
CA GLY A 148 1.45 5.79 -19.22
C GLY A 148 0.13 6.58 -19.25
N GLY A 149 0.00 7.50 -20.20
CA GLY A 149 -1.18 8.34 -20.31
C GLY A 149 -2.42 7.61 -20.86
N PRO A 150 -3.64 8.02 -20.44
CA PRO A 150 -4.87 7.38 -20.88
C PRO A 150 -5.10 7.48 -22.39
N THR A 151 -4.70 8.58 -23.03
CA THR A 151 -4.86 8.76 -24.48
C THR A 151 -4.04 7.74 -25.25
N ALA A 152 -2.77 7.55 -24.90
CA ALA A 152 -1.92 6.54 -25.55
C ALA A 152 -2.47 5.13 -25.39
N MET A 153 -3.03 4.81 -24.21
CA MET A 153 -3.69 3.53 -23.97
C MET A 153 -4.95 3.37 -24.86
N GLN A 154 -5.81 4.40 -24.94
CA GLN A 154 -7.03 4.37 -25.74
C GLN A 154 -6.80 4.22 -27.24
N GLU A 155 -5.75 4.90 -27.78
CA GLU A 155 -5.39 4.84 -29.19
C GLU A 155 -4.87 3.45 -29.61
N ASN A 156 -4.34 2.67 -28.67
CA ASN A 156 -3.82 1.34 -28.90
C ASN A 156 -4.81 0.21 -28.51
N ILE A 157 -6.07 0.52 -28.22
CA ILE A 157 -7.11 -0.49 -28.03
C ILE A 157 -7.50 -1.06 -29.39
N ILE A 158 -7.37 -2.37 -29.56
CA ILE A 158 -7.79 -3.06 -30.77
C ILE A 158 -9.25 -3.45 -30.63
N ARG A 159 -10.10 -2.90 -31.52
CA ARG A 159 -11.53 -3.19 -31.53
C ARG A 159 -11.85 -4.12 -32.66
N ILE A 160 -12.41 -5.28 -32.35
CA ILE A 160 -12.80 -6.31 -33.33
C ILE A 160 -14.28 -6.62 -33.18
N LYS A 161 -14.88 -7.00 -34.32
CA LYS A 161 -16.27 -7.37 -34.37
C LYS A 161 -16.46 -8.58 -35.30
N ARG A 162 -17.34 -9.49 -34.94
CA ARG A 162 -17.73 -10.61 -35.76
C ARG A 162 -18.30 -10.10 -37.09
N GLY A 163 -17.91 -10.72 -38.22
CA GLY A 163 -18.27 -10.28 -39.55
C GLY A 163 -17.47 -9.05 -40.05
N GLN A 164 -16.48 -8.57 -39.31
CA GLN A 164 -15.60 -7.47 -39.73
C GLN A 164 -14.58 -7.99 -40.74
N ARG A 165 -14.43 -7.27 -41.85
CA ARG A 165 -13.32 -7.52 -42.78
C ARG A 165 -12.05 -6.87 -42.22
N LEU A 166 -11.09 -7.69 -41.86
CA LEU A 166 -9.81 -7.29 -41.31
C LEU A 166 -8.76 -8.34 -41.72
N ASP A 167 -7.76 -7.90 -42.47
CA ASP A 167 -6.63 -8.77 -42.82
C ASP A 167 -5.94 -9.29 -41.57
N ARG A 168 -5.71 -10.60 -41.51
CA ARG A 168 -5.10 -11.22 -40.35
C ARG A 168 -3.70 -10.67 -40.06
N ASN A 169 -2.89 -10.38 -41.09
CA ASN A 169 -1.52 -9.84 -40.85
C ASN A 169 -1.58 -8.40 -40.35
N GLU A 170 -2.59 -7.64 -40.75
CA GLU A 170 -2.83 -6.32 -40.17
C GLU A 170 -3.21 -6.43 -38.69
N PHE A 171 -4.09 -7.35 -38.34
CA PHE A 171 -4.42 -7.62 -36.95
C PHE A 171 -3.19 -8.07 -36.10
N LEU A 172 -2.33 -8.91 -36.65
CA LEU A 172 -1.09 -9.32 -36.00
C LEU A 172 -0.14 -8.14 -35.75
N ARG A 173 -0.08 -7.17 -36.67
CA ARG A 173 0.69 -5.93 -36.47
C ARG A 173 0.09 -5.10 -35.35
N GLN A 174 -1.24 -4.93 -35.32
CA GLN A 174 -1.92 -4.21 -34.21
C GLN A 174 -1.64 -4.86 -32.86
N LEU A 175 -1.58 -6.21 -32.77
CA LEU A 175 -1.19 -6.90 -31.55
C LEU A 175 0.25 -6.58 -31.12
N VAL A 176 1.20 -6.52 -32.07
CA VAL A 176 2.59 -6.14 -31.77
C VAL A 176 2.66 -4.67 -31.33
N ASP A 177 1.93 -3.77 -31.99
CA ASP A 177 1.86 -2.35 -31.61
C ASP A 177 1.23 -2.18 -30.22
N ALA A 178 0.29 -3.05 -29.83
CA ALA A 178 -0.29 -3.14 -28.48
C ALA A 178 0.59 -3.92 -27.49
N LEU A 179 1.86 -4.19 -27.85
CA LEU A 179 2.89 -4.82 -27.04
C LEU A 179 2.67 -6.30 -26.71
N TYR A 180 1.84 -7.02 -27.46
CA TYR A 180 1.77 -8.48 -27.40
C TYR A 180 2.93 -9.11 -28.15
N VAL A 181 3.52 -10.17 -27.61
CA VAL A 181 4.66 -10.86 -28.20
C VAL A 181 4.20 -12.15 -28.85
N ARG A 182 4.64 -12.40 -30.12
CA ARG A 182 4.35 -13.66 -30.78
C ARG A 182 5.19 -14.79 -30.20
N ASN A 183 4.51 -15.83 -29.72
CA ASN A 183 5.15 -17.05 -29.25
C ASN A 183 4.29 -18.26 -29.62
N ASP A 184 4.69 -18.96 -30.69
CA ASP A 184 3.94 -20.11 -31.21
C ASP A 184 4.22 -21.41 -30.45
N ILE A 185 5.24 -21.43 -29.56
CA ILE A 185 5.69 -22.61 -28.80
C ILE A 185 4.93 -22.66 -27.47
N GLU A 186 5.09 -21.60 -26.66
CA GLU A 186 4.51 -21.50 -25.32
C GLU A 186 3.67 -20.24 -25.21
N LEU A 187 2.35 -20.41 -25.01
CA LEU A 187 1.43 -19.30 -24.88
C LEU A 187 1.40 -18.85 -23.41
N GLN A 188 2.08 -17.75 -23.13
CA GLN A 188 2.09 -17.09 -21.82
C GLN A 188 1.28 -15.81 -21.85
N ARG A 189 0.98 -15.24 -20.68
CA ARG A 189 0.28 -13.97 -20.56
C ARG A 189 1.03 -12.84 -21.29
N GLY A 190 0.30 -12.03 -22.07
CA GLY A 190 0.88 -11.01 -22.94
C GLY A 190 1.43 -11.55 -24.27
N ASN A 191 1.24 -12.85 -24.56
CA ASN A 191 1.65 -13.45 -25.81
C ASN A 191 0.46 -13.80 -26.70
N PHE A 192 0.70 -13.90 -28.00
CA PHE A 192 -0.23 -14.49 -28.95
C PHE A 192 0.46 -15.56 -29.81
N ARG A 193 -0.32 -16.50 -30.28
CA ARG A 193 0.14 -17.53 -31.24
C ARG A 193 -0.81 -17.65 -32.40
N VAL A 194 -0.30 -18.12 -33.53
CA VAL A 194 -1.06 -18.31 -34.77
C VAL A 194 -1.10 -19.79 -35.14
N LYS A 195 -2.28 -20.33 -35.32
CA LYS A 195 -2.50 -21.71 -35.78
C LYS A 195 -3.51 -21.74 -36.91
N GLY A 196 -3.05 -21.81 -38.17
CA GLY A 196 -3.93 -21.75 -39.33
C GLY A 196 -4.73 -20.45 -39.42
N GLU A 197 -6.03 -20.52 -39.45
CA GLU A 197 -6.92 -19.36 -39.48
C GLU A 197 -7.31 -18.86 -38.08
N THR A 198 -6.64 -19.33 -37.02
CA THR A 198 -6.94 -19.00 -35.64
C THR A 198 -5.77 -18.27 -35.00
N VAL A 199 -6.07 -17.21 -34.27
CA VAL A 199 -5.14 -16.48 -33.41
C VAL A 199 -5.60 -16.60 -31.96
N ASP A 200 -4.78 -17.20 -31.12
CA ASP A 200 -4.98 -17.28 -29.67
C ASP A 200 -4.16 -16.18 -28.98
N ILE A 201 -4.80 -15.33 -28.19
CA ILE A 201 -4.20 -14.20 -27.48
C ILE A 201 -4.37 -14.42 -25.98
N PHE A 202 -3.28 -14.64 -25.24
CA PHE A 202 -3.36 -14.71 -23.80
C PHE A 202 -3.33 -13.27 -23.24
N MET A 203 -4.48 -12.81 -22.80
CA MET A 203 -4.67 -11.44 -22.36
C MET A 203 -3.76 -11.09 -21.20
N ALA A 204 -3.13 -9.92 -21.24
CA ALA A 204 -2.21 -9.48 -20.17
C ALA A 204 -2.94 -9.19 -18.84
N TYR A 205 -4.24 -8.92 -18.90
CA TYR A 205 -5.10 -8.52 -17.79
C TYR A 205 -6.12 -9.59 -17.37
N SER A 206 -6.05 -10.80 -17.94
CA SER A 206 -6.97 -11.91 -17.66
C SER A 206 -6.22 -13.24 -17.51
N ASP A 207 -6.86 -14.24 -16.92
CA ASP A 207 -6.36 -15.61 -16.87
C ASP A 207 -6.84 -16.47 -18.05
N ASN A 208 -7.65 -15.89 -18.92
CA ASN A 208 -8.23 -16.56 -20.07
C ASN A 208 -7.57 -16.12 -21.37
N VAL A 209 -7.77 -16.91 -22.42
CA VAL A 209 -7.25 -16.68 -23.75
C VAL A 209 -8.40 -16.23 -24.65
N LEU A 210 -8.21 -15.14 -25.38
CA LEU A 210 -9.11 -14.75 -26.46
C LEU A 210 -8.71 -15.48 -27.74
N ARG A 211 -9.64 -16.20 -28.30
CA ARG A 211 -9.52 -16.91 -29.60
C ARG A 211 -10.30 -16.18 -30.68
N VAL A 212 -9.60 -15.76 -31.71
CA VAL A 212 -10.20 -15.12 -32.88
C VAL A 212 -9.96 -16.02 -34.11
N THR A 213 -11.02 -16.35 -34.83
CA THR A 213 -10.98 -17.23 -36.02
C THR A 213 -11.39 -16.45 -37.24
N TRP A 214 -10.67 -16.63 -38.34
CA TRP A 214 -10.95 -16.01 -39.63
C TRP A 214 -11.57 -17.01 -40.61
N TRP A 215 -12.43 -16.48 -41.45
CA TRP A 215 -12.84 -17.10 -42.68
C TRP A 215 -12.49 -16.17 -43.85
N ASP A 216 -11.43 -16.50 -44.60
CA ASP A 216 -10.83 -15.62 -45.62
C ASP A 216 -10.35 -14.30 -44.95
N ASP A 217 -10.87 -13.14 -45.35
CA ASP A 217 -10.53 -11.80 -44.79
C ASP A 217 -11.51 -11.33 -43.69
N GLU A 218 -12.42 -12.19 -43.25
CA GLU A 218 -13.50 -11.82 -42.33
C GLU A 218 -13.32 -12.54 -40.96
N ILE A 219 -13.56 -11.84 -39.88
CA ILE A 219 -13.60 -12.44 -38.54
C ILE A 219 -14.87 -13.25 -38.40
N ASP A 220 -14.74 -14.58 -38.38
CA ASP A 220 -15.87 -15.52 -38.26
C ASP A 220 -16.33 -15.66 -36.80
N ASN A 221 -15.39 -15.78 -35.86
CA ASN A 221 -15.73 -16.00 -34.46
C ASN A 221 -14.74 -15.34 -33.47
N ILE A 222 -15.26 -14.91 -32.32
CA ILE A 222 -14.53 -14.33 -31.22
C ILE A 222 -14.98 -15.07 -29.96
N GLU A 223 -14.08 -15.80 -29.31
CA GLU A 223 -14.37 -16.65 -28.16
C GLU A 223 -13.36 -16.43 -27.05
N GLU A 224 -13.83 -16.43 -25.82
CA GLU A 224 -12.96 -16.60 -24.64
C GLU A 224 -12.87 -18.10 -24.33
N VAL A 225 -11.65 -18.57 -24.11
CA VAL A 225 -11.34 -19.97 -23.80
C VAL A 225 -10.47 -20.05 -22.54
N ASP A 226 -10.66 -21.11 -21.79
CA ASP A 226 -9.83 -21.41 -20.62
C ASP A 226 -8.36 -21.63 -21.02
N SER A 227 -7.42 -21.01 -20.32
CA SER A 227 -6.00 -21.00 -20.70
C SER A 227 -5.32 -22.38 -20.61
N LEU A 228 -5.85 -23.31 -19.83
CA LEU A 228 -5.28 -24.66 -19.64
C LEU A 228 -5.93 -25.69 -20.55
N THR A 229 -7.26 -25.70 -20.58
CA THR A 229 -8.05 -26.71 -21.30
C THR A 229 -8.43 -26.30 -22.71
N PHE A 230 -8.38 -25.00 -23.02
CA PHE A 230 -8.85 -24.39 -24.27
C PHE A 230 -10.32 -24.65 -24.55
N HIS A 231 -11.11 -25.04 -23.55
CA HIS A 231 -12.56 -25.09 -23.66
C HIS A 231 -13.15 -23.70 -23.74
N ARG A 232 -14.15 -23.55 -24.61
CA ARG A 232 -14.89 -22.30 -24.76
C ARG A 232 -15.65 -21.96 -23.49
N LEU A 233 -15.43 -20.73 -22.99
CA LEU A 233 -16.14 -20.14 -21.88
C LEU A 233 -17.30 -19.27 -22.35
N GLU A 234 -17.04 -18.34 -23.27
CA GLU A 234 -18.00 -17.37 -23.78
C GLU A 234 -17.71 -17.02 -25.22
N SER A 235 -18.71 -16.50 -25.94
CA SER A 235 -18.59 -16.01 -27.33
C SER A 235 -19.10 -14.58 -27.41
N PHE A 236 -18.45 -13.75 -28.24
CA PHE A 236 -18.70 -12.32 -28.33
C PHE A 236 -19.03 -11.91 -29.77
N ASP A 237 -19.92 -10.92 -29.92
CA ASP A 237 -20.13 -10.24 -31.19
C ASP A 237 -19.11 -9.14 -31.46
N SER A 238 -18.57 -8.55 -30.39
CA SER A 238 -17.49 -7.56 -30.43
C SER A 238 -16.63 -7.66 -29.19
N TYR A 239 -15.34 -7.35 -29.32
CA TYR A 239 -14.39 -7.39 -28.22
C TYR A 239 -13.36 -6.26 -28.32
N GLU A 240 -12.92 -5.74 -27.16
CA GLU A 240 -11.85 -4.75 -27.05
C GLU A 240 -10.62 -5.39 -26.42
N ILE A 241 -9.50 -5.38 -27.13
CA ILE A 241 -8.22 -5.89 -26.64
C ILE A 241 -7.38 -4.70 -26.18
N TYR A 242 -7.08 -4.66 -24.90
CA TYR A 242 -6.26 -3.61 -24.30
C TYR A 242 -4.78 -3.96 -24.42
N PRO A 243 -3.89 -2.95 -24.46
CA PRO A 243 -2.44 -3.17 -24.53
C PRO A 243 -1.90 -4.07 -23.43
N ALA A 244 -0.82 -4.80 -23.72
CA ALA A 244 -0.20 -5.74 -22.80
C ALA A 244 0.70 -5.05 -21.74
N ASN A 245 0.88 -3.73 -21.80
CA ASN A 245 1.68 -2.97 -20.84
C ASN A 245 1.05 -1.58 -20.58
N LEU A 246 1.26 -1.05 -19.39
CA LEU A 246 0.79 0.29 -18.99
C LEU A 246 1.55 1.44 -19.69
N PHE A 247 2.73 1.18 -20.25
CA PHE A 247 3.54 2.14 -20.98
C PHE A 247 3.58 1.75 -22.46
N VAL A 248 2.72 2.37 -23.24
CA VAL A 248 2.65 2.14 -24.68
C VAL A 248 3.29 3.33 -25.39
N THR A 249 4.23 3.07 -26.29
CA THR A 249 4.92 4.08 -27.10
C THR A 249 5.02 3.60 -28.53
N THR A 250 4.82 4.51 -29.50
CA THR A 250 5.05 4.21 -30.92
C THR A 250 6.54 4.34 -31.26
N LYS A 251 6.93 3.75 -32.39
CA LYS A 251 8.33 3.87 -32.89
C LYS A 251 8.70 5.34 -33.13
N GLU A 252 7.80 6.12 -33.72
CA GLU A 252 8.01 7.54 -33.97
C GLU A 252 8.19 8.34 -32.67
N GLN A 253 7.39 8.01 -31.64
CA GLN A 253 7.52 8.63 -30.31
C GLN A 253 8.86 8.26 -29.67
N THR A 254 9.31 7.01 -29.79
CA THR A 254 10.60 6.56 -29.29
C THR A 254 11.75 7.25 -29.99
N GLU A 255 11.73 7.40 -31.32
CA GLU A 255 12.76 8.12 -32.08
C GLU A 255 12.76 9.61 -31.74
N HIS A 256 11.61 10.21 -31.47
CA HIS A 256 11.51 11.59 -31.02
C HIS A 256 12.08 11.77 -29.61
N ALA A 257 11.72 10.88 -28.69
CA ALA A 257 12.22 10.87 -27.31
C ALA A 257 13.76 10.77 -27.27
N ILE A 258 14.35 9.87 -28.06
CA ILE A 258 15.81 9.72 -28.17
C ILE A 258 16.48 11.02 -28.59
N ARG A 259 15.92 11.73 -29.58
CA ARG A 259 16.46 13.05 -30.00
C ARG A 259 16.42 14.07 -28.87
N MET A 260 15.30 14.15 -28.16
CA MET A 260 15.18 15.08 -27.03
C MET A 260 16.12 14.71 -25.87
N ILE A 261 16.30 13.42 -25.58
CA ILE A 261 17.27 12.94 -24.59
C ILE A 261 18.70 13.37 -24.98
N GLN A 262 19.05 13.24 -26.26
CA GLN A 262 20.36 13.63 -26.79
C GLN A 262 20.60 15.14 -26.67
N ASP A 263 19.60 15.98 -26.98
CA ASP A 263 19.68 17.43 -26.84
C ASP A 263 19.87 17.84 -25.38
N ASP A 264 19.17 17.23 -24.45
CA ASP A 264 19.30 17.52 -23.02
C ASP A 264 20.61 16.97 -22.44
N LEU A 265 21.13 15.84 -22.98
CA LEU A 265 22.44 15.34 -22.62
C LEU A 265 23.55 16.34 -22.98
N VAL A 266 23.52 16.90 -24.20
CA VAL A 266 24.51 17.92 -24.63
C VAL A 266 24.51 19.09 -23.66
N LYS A 267 23.33 19.64 -23.35
CA LYS A 267 23.18 20.76 -22.39
C LYS A 267 23.75 20.41 -21.01
N GLN A 268 23.47 19.22 -20.52
CA GLN A 268 23.91 18.79 -19.20
C GLN A 268 25.42 18.56 -19.13
N VAL A 269 26.03 18.01 -20.19
CA VAL A 269 27.50 17.86 -20.33
C VAL A 269 28.15 19.23 -20.35
N GLU A 270 27.66 20.17 -21.17
CA GLU A 270 28.18 21.55 -21.25
C GLU A 270 28.07 22.25 -19.88
N PHE A 271 26.95 22.04 -19.17
CA PHE A 271 26.77 22.60 -17.82
C PHE A 271 27.87 22.07 -16.86
N PHE A 272 28.08 20.77 -16.77
CA PHE A 272 29.12 20.21 -15.90
C PHE A 272 30.54 20.65 -16.29
N GLN A 273 30.82 20.77 -17.58
CA GLN A 273 32.10 21.30 -18.07
C GLN A 273 32.27 22.76 -17.67
N SER A 274 31.21 23.59 -17.76
CA SER A 274 31.28 25.01 -17.45
C SER A 274 31.58 25.29 -15.97
N ILE A 275 31.17 24.39 -15.06
CA ILE A 275 31.50 24.45 -13.64
C ILE A 275 32.78 23.73 -13.26
N GLY A 276 33.52 23.20 -14.24
CA GLY A 276 34.81 22.54 -14.06
C GLY A 276 34.72 21.08 -13.55
N ASP A 277 33.55 20.44 -13.59
CA ASP A 277 33.32 19.07 -13.11
C ASP A 277 33.36 18.06 -14.28
N GLY A 278 34.54 17.76 -14.75
CA GLY A 278 34.75 16.84 -15.88
C GLY A 278 34.33 15.40 -15.56
N ILE A 279 34.41 14.98 -14.31
CA ILE A 279 34.02 13.62 -13.89
C ILE A 279 32.51 13.42 -14.04
N LYS A 280 31.70 14.38 -13.59
CA LYS A 280 30.25 14.31 -13.73
C LYS A 280 29.82 14.42 -15.19
N ALA A 281 30.51 15.25 -15.98
CA ALA A 281 30.27 15.37 -17.42
C ALA A 281 30.50 14.03 -18.15
N GLN A 282 31.58 13.34 -17.83
CA GLN A 282 31.87 12.03 -18.42
C GLN A 282 30.86 10.97 -17.95
N ARG A 283 30.57 10.91 -16.67
CA ARG A 283 29.62 9.95 -16.08
C ARG A 283 28.23 10.05 -16.71
N ILE A 284 27.66 11.24 -16.79
CA ILE A 284 26.32 11.42 -17.37
C ILE A 284 26.31 11.07 -18.87
N LYS A 285 27.40 11.40 -19.59
CA LYS A 285 27.51 11.08 -20.99
C LYS A 285 27.51 9.57 -21.22
N GLU A 286 28.39 8.83 -20.57
CA GLU A 286 28.49 7.37 -20.70
C GLU A 286 27.18 6.68 -20.34
N ARG A 287 26.56 7.10 -19.23
CA ARG A 287 25.30 6.51 -18.77
C ARG A 287 24.16 6.72 -19.77
N VAL A 288 23.96 7.94 -20.23
CA VAL A 288 22.83 8.27 -21.11
C VAL A 288 23.05 7.72 -22.52
N GLU A 289 24.29 7.73 -23.04
CA GLU A 289 24.61 7.10 -24.34
C GLU A 289 24.30 5.60 -24.30
N TYR A 290 24.68 4.91 -23.22
CA TYR A 290 24.37 3.49 -23.04
C TYR A 290 22.83 3.26 -22.93
N ASP A 291 22.12 4.06 -22.12
CA ASP A 291 20.67 3.94 -21.97
C ASP A 291 19.95 4.18 -23.33
N MET A 292 20.41 5.15 -24.15
CA MET A 292 19.85 5.40 -25.48
C MET A 292 20.09 4.25 -26.46
N GLU A 293 21.25 3.60 -26.39
CA GLU A 293 21.54 2.43 -27.21
C GLU A 293 20.64 1.27 -26.86
N MET A 294 20.46 1.00 -25.54
CA MET A 294 19.54 -0.02 -25.06
C MET A 294 18.09 0.25 -25.48
N ILE A 295 17.63 1.50 -25.40
CA ILE A 295 16.28 1.88 -25.85
C ILE A 295 16.12 1.65 -27.36
N LYS A 296 17.14 1.96 -28.17
CA LYS A 296 17.12 1.75 -29.63
C LYS A 296 17.03 0.27 -30.01
N GLU A 297 17.85 -0.56 -29.37
CA GLU A 297 18.01 -1.97 -29.76
C GLU A 297 16.97 -2.88 -29.13
N LEU A 298 16.61 -2.62 -27.86
CA LEU A 298 15.73 -3.48 -27.07
C LEU A 298 14.37 -2.85 -26.72
N GLY A 299 14.19 -1.56 -27.01
CA GLY A 299 12.97 -0.82 -26.65
C GLY A 299 12.91 -0.41 -25.17
N HIS A 300 13.89 -0.79 -24.34
CA HIS A 300 13.92 -0.44 -22.92
C HIS A 300 15.34 -0.34 -22.36
N CYS A 301 15.50 0.32 -21.21
CA CYS A 301 16.73 0.31 -20.43
C CYS A 301 16.44 0.26 -18.93
N SER A 302 17.43 -0.06 -18.11
CA SER A 302 17.31 0.01 -16.65
C SER A 302 17.08 1.46 -16.21
N GLY A 303 15.95 1.72 -15.54
CA GLY A 303 15.55 3.06 -15.13
C GLY A 303 14.94 3.91 -16.24
N ILE A 304 14.33 3.31 -17.27
CA ILE A 304 13.65 3.99 -18.38
C ILE A 304 12.61 5.02 -17.88
N GLU A 305 12.04 4.80 -16.72
CA GLU A 305 11.10 5.74 -16.09
C GLU A 305 11.70 7.14 -15.85
N ASN A 306 13.03 7.26 -15.70
CA ASN A 306 13.70 8.55 -15.59
C ASN A 306 13.66 9.38 -16.88
N TYR A 307 13.27 8.75 -17.99
CA TYR A 307 13.07 9.37 -19.29
C TYR A 307 11.61 9.52 -19.68
N SER A 308 10.66 9.16 -18.80
CA SER A 308 9.20 9.13 -19.07
C SER A 308 8.68 10.41 -19.70
N ARG A 309 9.16 11.59 -19.25
CA ARG A 309 8.78 12.89 -19.78
C ARG A 309 8.92 12.98 -21.30
N TYR A 310 10.00 12.43 -21.87
CA TYR A 310 10.25 12.50 -23.31
C TYR A 310 9.32 11.59 -24.11
N PHE A 311 8.93 10.45 -23.54
CA PHE A 311 7.98 9.53 -24.17
C PHE A 311 6.53 10.02 -24.10
N ASP A 312 6.16 10.67 -23.00
CA ASP A 312 4.82 11.24 -22.78
C ASP A 312 4.63 12.59 -23.46
N GLY A 313 5.69 13.22 -23.98
CA GLY A 313 5.65 14.56 -24.58
C GLY A 313 5.40 15.69 -23.59
N ARG A 314 5.59 15.46 -22.28
CA ARG A 314 5.40 16.44 -21.21
C ARG A 314 6.54 17.47 -21.18
N GLN A 315 6.21 18.68 -20.75
CA GLN A 315 7.20 19.70 -20.47
C GLN A 315 7.86 19.48 -19.11
N ALA A 316 9.04 20.10 -18.90
CA ALA A 316 9.72 20.04 -17.61
C ALA A 316 8.85 20.60 -16.49
N GLY A 317 8.72 19.86 -15.40
CA GLY A 317 7.91 20.23 -14.24
C GLY A 317 6.43 19.82 -14.31
N GLU A 318 5.93 19.42 -15.49
CA GLU A 318 4.58 18.89 -15.59
C GLU A 318 4.43 17.58 -14.81
N ARG A 319 3.27 17.44 -14.14
CA ARG A 319 2.97 16.21 -13.39
C ARG A 319 2.88 14.99 -14.32
N PRO A 320 3.29 13.81 -13.86
CA PRO A 320 3.05 12.58 -14.61
C PRO A 320 1.57 12.21 -14.62
N TYR A 321 1.18 11.41 -15.61
CA TYR A 321 -0.09 10.70 -15.54
C TYR A 321 -0.05 9.65 -14.43
N CYS A 322 -1.18 9.42 -13.79
CA CYS A 322 -1.34 8.44 -12.72
C CYS A 322 -2.71 7.73 -12.84
N LEU A 323 -3.02 6.83 -11.93
CA LEU A 323 -4.29 6.11 -11.97
C LEU A 323 -5.52 7.03 -11.96
N LEU A 324 -5.45 8.18 -11.28
CA LEU A 324 -6.57 9.13 -11.21
C LEU A 324 -6.94 9.72 -12.58
N ASP A 325 -6.00 9.79 -13.53
CA ASP A 325 -6.26 10.28 -14.88
C ASP A 325 -7.15 9.33 -15.72
N PHE A 326 -7.28 8.09 -15.30
CA PHE A 326 -8.14 7.08 -15.95
C PHE A 326 -9.57 7.11 -15.41
N PHE A 327 -9.80 7.72 -14.26
CA PHE A 327 -11.15 7.90 -13.74
C PHE A 327 -11.92 8.98 -14.51
N PRO A 328 -13.25 8.84 -14.63
CA PRO A 328 -14.07 9.95 -15.12
C PRO A 328 -13.98 11.12 -14.15
N LYS A 329 -14.26 12.35 -14.64
CA LYS A 329 -14.19 13.57 -13.80
C LYS A 329 -15.12 13.56 -12.59
N ASP A 330 -16.16 12.74 -12.62
CA ASP A 330 -17.14 12.58 -11.54
C ASP A 330 -17.01 11.18 -10.92
N PHE A 331 -15.97 10.96 -10.13
CA PHE A 331 -15.76 9.75 -9.35
C PHE A 331 -15.82 10.05 -7.85
N LEU A 332 -15.97 9.01 -7.05
CA LEU A 332 -15.94 9.11 -5.59
C LEU A 332 -14.59 8.57 -5.07
N LEU A 333 -13.91 9.36 -4.24
CA LEU A 333 -12.76 8.89 -3.47
C LEU A 333 -13.22 8.46 -2.07
N VAL A 334 -12.83 7.26 -1.67
CA VAL A 334 -12.96 6.79 -0.28
C VAL A 334 -11.57 6.56 0.27
N VAL A 335 -11.20 7.24 1.34
CA VAL A 335 -9.89 7.09 1.98
C VAL A 335 -10.05 6.33 3.27
N ASP A 336 -9.62 5.07 3.28
CA ASP A 336 -9.64 4.26 4.49
C ASP A 336 -8.44 4.57 5.39
N GLU A 337 -8.68 4.55 6.71
CA GLU A 337 -7.73 5.00 7.74
C GLU A 337 -7.07 6.33 7.33
N SER A 338 -7.90 7.32 6.97
CA SER A 338 -7.52 8.59 6.34
C SER A 338 -6.45 9.35 7.12
N HIS A 339 -6.51 9.31 8.45
CA HIS A 339 -5.52 9.92 9.35
C HIS A 339 -4.08 9.38 9.16
N VAL A 340 -3.90 8.24 8.48
CA VAL A 340 -2.61 7.67 8.07
C VAL A 340 -2.38 7.86 6.58
N SER A 341 -3.39 7.56 5.75
CA SER A 341 -3.28 7.57 4.29
C SER A 341 -2.98 8.97 3.73
N ILE A 342 -3.62 10.01 4.26
CA ILE A 342 -3.43 11.38 3.80
C ILE A 342 -2.02 11.93 4.08
N PRO A 343 -1.48 11.84 5.32
CA PRO A 343 -0.09 12.23 5.58
C PRO A 343 0.92 11.44 4.75
N GLN A 344 0.66 10.16 4.46
CA GLN A 344 1.52 9.34 3.60
C GLN A 344 1.60 9.90 2.18
N ILE A 345 0.47 10.30 1.58
CA ILE A 345 0.45 10.95 0.26
C ILE A 345 1.31 12.22 0.28
N GLY A 346 1.15 13.06 1.31
CA GLY A 346 1.93 14.31 1.45
C GLY A 346 3.44 14.09 1.55
N ALA A 347 3.88 12.99 2.15
CA ALA A 347 5.30 12.68 2.35
C ALA A 347 6.01 12.12 1.11
N MET A 348 5.28 11.48 0.18
CA MET A 348 5.88 10.73 -0.94
C MET A 348 6.73 11.59 -1.87
N TYR A 349 6.26 12.77 -2.24
CA TYR A 349 6.96 13.66 -3.17
C TYR A 349 8.31 14.12 -2.63
N GLY A 350 8.38 14.54 -1.35
CA GLY A 350 9.59 15.05 -0.73
C GLY A 350 10.72 14.03 -0.70
N GLY A 351 10.41 12.80 -0.33
CA GLY A 351 11.37 11.69 -0.29
C GLY A 351 11.94 11.33 -1.65
N ASP A 352 11.08 11.22 -2.68
CA ASP A 352 11.52 10.94 -4.05
C ASP A 352 12.41 12.05 -4.60
N ARG A 353 12.03 13.33 -4.41
CA ARG A 353 12.79 14.48 -4.87
C ARG A 353 14.18 14.57 -4.22
N ALA A 354 14.28 14.34 -2.91
CA ALA A 354 15.56 14.38 -2.18
C ALA A 354 16.54 13.33 -2.73
N ARG A 355 16.08 12.10 -2.96
CA ARG A 355 16.87 11.02 -3.54
C ARG A 355 17.35 11.36 -4.96
N LYS A 356 16.47 11.83 -5.83
CA LYS A 356 16.78 12.18 -7.22
C LYS A 356 17.68 13.39 -7.34
N LYS A 357 17.64 14.31 -6.38
CA LYS A 357 18.54 15.47 -6.34
C LYS A 357 20.02 15.02 -6.39
N ASN A 358 20.39 14.06 -5.56
CA ASN A 358 21.76 13.53 -5.57
C ASN A 358 22.10 12.86 -6.91
N LEU A 359 21.18 12.07 -7.48
CA LEU A 359 21.45 11.42 -8.78
C LEU A 359 21.69 12.42 -9.92
N VAL A 360 20.95 13.54 -9.93
CA VAL A 360 21.12 14.57 -10.96
C VAL A 360 22.35 15.44 -10.68
N GLU A 361 22.55 15.91 -9.46
CA GLU A 361 23.68 16.80 -9.10
C GLU A 361 25.04 16.11 -9.25
N TYR A 362 25.10 14.78 -9.10
CA TYR A 362 26.34 14.01 -9.25
C TYR A 362 26.51 13.30 -10.61
N GLY A 363 25.66 13.61 -11.59
CA GLY A 363 25.78 13.18 -12.98
C GLY A 363 25.42 11.71 -13.23
N PHE A 364 24.51 11.13 -12.42
CA PHE A 364 23.98 9.78 -12.68
C PHE A 364 22.72 9.80 -13.53
N ARG A 365 21.91 10.87 -13.45
CA ARG A 365 20.68 11.03 -14.22
C ARG A 365 20.52 12.44 -14.76
N LEU A 366 19.81 12.57 -15.90
CA LEU A 366 19.41 13.85 -16.45
C LEU A 366 18.38 14.55 -15.55
N PRO A 367 18.24 15.87 -15.61
CA PRO A 367 17.19 16.61 -14.88
C PRO A 367 15.77 16.12 -15.13
N ALA A 368 15.50 15.46 -16.26
CA ALA A 368 14.23 14.81 -16.57
C ALA A 368 13.80 13.75 -15.54
N ALA A 369 14.75 13.18 -14.79
CA ALA A 369 14.44 12.25 -13.71
C ALA A 369 13.54 12.85 -12.63
N PHE A 370 13.58 14.19 -12.41
CA PHE A 370 12.69 14.87 -11.49
C PHE A 370 11.22 14.82 -11.90
N ASP A 371 10.92 14.64 -13.20
CA ASP A 371 9.56 14.63 -13.74
C ASP A 371 8.90 13.25 -13.69
N ASN A 372 9.66 12.19 -13.37
CA ASN A 372 9.13 10.90 -12.97
C ASN A 372 8.96 10.87 -11.45
N ARG A 373 7.86 11.32 -10.95
CA ARG A 373 7.61 11.55 -9.52
C ARG A 373 6.19 11.19 -9.12
N PRO A 374 5.90 10.91 -7.85
CA PRO A 374 4.52 10.92 -7.39
C PRO A 374 3.92 12.32 -7.52
N LEU A 375 2.60 12.41 -7.49
CA LEU A 375 1.90 13.69 -7.38
C LEU A 375 2.35 14.47 -6.14
N THR A 376 2.38 15.79 -6.22
CA THR A 376 2.39 16.61 -5.00
C THR A 376 1.03 16.49 -4.31
N PHE A 377 0.96 16.90 -3.05
CA PHE A 377 -0.29 16.86 -2.31
C PHE A 377 -1.36 17.77 -2.93
N GLU A 378 -0.95 18.95 -3.41
CA GLU A 378 -1.82 19.92 -4.08
C GLU A 378 -2.35 19.38 -5.41
N GLU A 379 -1.51 18.70 -6.18
CA GLU A 379 -1.91 18.04 -7.42
C GLU A 379 -2.94 16.94 -7.14
N PHE A 380 -2.66 16.08 -6.16
CA PHE A 380 -3.59 15.04 -5.73
C PHE A 380 -4.94 15.66 -5.31
N HIS A 381 -4.91 16.63 -4.41
CA HIS A 381 -6.11 17.28 -3.90
C HIS A 381 -6.96 17.90 -5.03
N SER A 382 -6.31 18.56 -5.99
CA SER A 382 -7.01 19.21 -7.12
C SER A 382 -7.72 18.25 -8.08
N MET A 383 -7.35 16.97 -8.07
CA MET A 383 -7.94 15.93 -8.91
C MET A 383 -9.17 15.25 -8.28
N ILE A 384 -9.42 15.48 -6.99
CA ILE A 384 -10.49 14.81 -6.25
C ILE A 384 -11.78 15.63 -6.34
N PRO A 385 -12.84 15.11 -6.98
CA PRO A 385 -14.10 15.81 -7.06
C PRO A 385 -14.91 15.73 -5.76
N GLN A 386 -14.94 14.55 -5.13
CA GLN A 386 -15.62 14.29 -3.87
C GLN A 386 -14.92 13.20 -3.07
N ALA A 387 -14.85 13.36 -1.75
CA ALA A 387 -14.17 12.40 -0.87
C ALA A 387 -15.01 12.01 0.35
N ILE A 388 -14.90 10.73 0.75
CA ILE A 388 -15.33 10.23 2.06
C ILE A 388 -14.10 9.77 2.80
N TYR A 389 -13.76 10.43 3.90
CA TYR A 389 -12.66 10.08 4.78
C TYR A 389 -13.17 9.13 5.87
N VAL A 390 -12.66 7.92 5.90
CA VAL A 390 -13.05 6.88 6.84
C VAL A 390 -11.98 6.72 7.91
N SER A 391 -12.33 6.95 9.16
CA SER A 391 -11.39 6.81 10.28
C SER A 391 -12.11 6.58 11.62
N ALA A 392 -11.46 5.88 12.55
CA ALA A 392 -11.88 5.85 13.95
C ALA A 392 -11.39 7.07 14.75
N THR A 393 -10.38 7.78 14.22
CA THR A 393 -9.70 8.92 14.83
C THR A 393 -9.30 9.94 13.76
N PRO A 394 -10.27 10.66 13.15
CA PRO A 394 -10.00 11.62 12.08
C PRO A 394 -8.96 12.67 12.50
N ALA A 395 -8.16 13.15 11.56
CA ALA A 395 -7.18 14.19 11.78
C ALA A 395 -7.75 15.58 11.44
N ASP A 396 -6.98 16.61 11.73
CA ASP A 396 -7.42 18.01 11.53
C ASP A 396 -7.62 18.36 10.06
N TYR A 397 -6.91 17.64 9.16
CA TYR A 397 -7.07 17.80 7.72
C TYR A 397 -8.50 17.40 7.29
N GLU A 398 -8.92 16.16 7.62
CA GLU A 398 -10.23 15.64 7.22
C GLU A 398 -11.38 16.47 7.82
N LEU A 399 -11.22 16.92 9.07
CA LEU A 399 -12.21 17.75 9.74
C LEU A 399 -12.35 19.15 9.10
N ARG A 400 -11.24 19.71 8.59
CA ARG A 400 -11.28 20.99 7.85
C ARG A 400 -11.90 20.82 6.47
N GLU A 401 -11.49 19.79 5.72
CA GLU A 401 -12.01 19.55 4.37
C GLU A 401 -13.51 19.25 4.37
N SER A 402 -14.00 18.57 5.41
CA SER A 402 -15.42 18.27 5.58
C SER A 402 -16.21 19.42 6.23
N GLU A 403 -15.59 20.58 6.50
CA GLU A 403 -16.22 21.69 7.21
C GLU A 403 -16.90 21.26 8.52
N GLY A 404 -16.39 20.21 9.15
CA GLY A 404 -16.95 19.62 10.36
C GLY A 404 -18.14 18.67 10.13
N ILE A 405 -18.46 18.31 8.90
CA ILE A 405 -19.47 17.28 8.60
C ILE A 405 -18.90 15.91 8.98
N VAL A 406 -19.28 15.44 10.16
CA VAL A 406 -18.85 14.14 10.71
C VAL A 406 -20.07 13.25 10.91
N VAL A 407 -20.06 12.10 10.25
CA VAL A 407 -21.07 11.05 10.41
C VAL A 407 -20.51 10.01 11.37
N GLU A 408 -21.13 9.88 12.56
CA GLU A 408 -20.70 8.91 13.56
C GLU A 408 -21.31 7.53 13.32
N GLN A 409 -20.49 6.50 13.46
CA GLN A 409 -20.90 5.09 13.43
C GLN A 409 -20.23 4.35 14.59
N LEU A 410 -20.86 4.41 15.75
CA LEU A 410 -20.31 3.95 17.02
C LEU A 410 -20.84 2.57 17.45
N ILE A 411 -21.99 2.16 16.92
CA ILE A 411 -22.65 0.90 17.30
C ILE A 411 -22.00 -0.27 16.55
N ARG A 412 -21.54 -1.27 17.31
CA ARG A 412 -21.14 -2.57 16.77
C ARG A 412 -22.33 -3.51 16.71
N PRO A 413 -22.66 -4.09 15.56
CA PRO A 413 -23.77 -5.05 15.43
C PRO A 413 -23.64 -6.28 16.33
N THR A 414 -22.42 -6.64 16.72
CA THR A 414 -22.11 -7.75 17.62
C THR A 414 -22.42 -7.47 19.09
N GLY A 415 -22.72 -6.22 19.43
CA GLY A 415 -22.92 -5.77 20.81
C GLY A 415 -21.63 -5.62 21.64
N LEU A 416 -20.45 -5.85 21.04
CA LEU A 416 -19.16 -5.75 21.73
C LEU A 416 -18.91 -4.32 22.20
N LEU A 417 -18.44 -4.19 23.44
CA LEU A 417 -18.18 -2.91 24.09
C LEU A 417 -16.73 -2.44 23.80
N ASP A 418 -16.52 -1.13 23.86
CA ASP A 418 -15.17 -0.62 24.00
C ASP A 418 -14.57 -1.10 25.33
N PRO A 419 -13.25 -1.38 25.38
CA PRO A 419 -12.62 -1.94 26.57
C PRO A 419 -12.62 -0.95 27.72
N GLU A 420 -12.61 -1.46 28.95
CA GLU A 420 -12.32 -0.63 30.12
C GLU A 420 -10.85 -0.26 30.13
N ILE A 421 -10.57 1.01 30.40
CA ILE A 421 -9.20 1.53 30.54
C ILE A 421 -8.91 1.72 32.01
N GLU A 422 -7.88 1.04 32.52
CA GLU A 422 -7.36 1.17 33.85
C GLU A 422 -5.97 1.83 33.79
N VAL A 423 -5.73 2.83 34.64
CA VAL A 423 -4.41 3.45 34.78
C VAL A 423 -3.75 2.89 36.04
N ARG A 424 -2.55 2.37 35.91
CA ARG A 424 -1.73 1.82 36.99
C ARG A 424 -0.37 2.53 37.07
N PRO A 425 0.27 2.62 38.25
CA PRO A 425 1.56 3.24 38.39
C PRO A 425 2.64 2.49 37.58
N SER A 426 3.68 3.23 37.14
CA SER A 426 4.81 2.65 36.41
C SER A 426 5.74 1.84 37.34
N GLU A 427 5.69 2.07 38.63
CA GLU A 427 6.46 1.31 39.63
C GLU A 427 5.99 -0.16 39.64
N ASN A 428 6.91 -1.11 39.47
CA ASN A 428 6.65 -2.55 39.40
C ASN A 428 5.72 -2.97 38.21
N GLN A 429 5.65 -2.15 37.14
CA GLN A 429 4.77 -2.40 36.00
C GLN A 429 5.01 -3.78 35.34
N ILE A 430 6.24 -4.30 35.37
CA ILE A 430 6.59 -5.56 34.71
C ILE A 430 6.05 -6.77 35.51
N ASP A 431 6.15 -6.73 36.86
CA ASP A 431 5.63 -7.79 37.72
C ASP A 431 4.08 -7.82 37.66
N ASP A 432 3.44 -6.65 37.74
CA ASP A 432 1.99 -6.52 37.61
C ASP A 432 1.51 -7.01 36.22
N LEU A 433 2.25 -6.66 35.16
CA LEU A 433 1.96 -7.11 33.81
C LEU A 433 2.10 -8.63 33.66
N LEU A 434 3.09 -9.25 34.31
CA LEU A 434 3.29 -10.69 34.27
C LEU A 434 2.10 -11.42 34.92
N ASP A 435 1.58 -10.95 36.05
CA ASP A 435 0.39 -11.49 36.70
C ASP A 435 -0.87 -11.40 35.81
N GLU A 436 -1.07 -10.26 35.12
CA GLU A 436 -2.17 -10.09 34.15
C GLU A 436 -2.00 -11.03 32.94
N ILE A 437 -0.78 -11.22 32.42
CA ILE A 437 -0.49 -12.15 31.34
C ILE A 437 -0.86 -13.57 31.75
N LEU A 438 -0.38 -14.05 32.91
CA LEU A 438 -0.66 -15.40 33.40
C LEU A 438 -2.17 -15.62 33.60
N THR A 439 -2.89 -14.62 34.08
CA THR A 439 -4.34 -14.67 34.22
C THR A 439 -5.05 -14.85 32.87
N ARG A 440 -4.55 -14.21 31.79
CA ARG A 440 -5.13 -14.27 30.45
C ARG A 440 -4.78 -15.57 29.74
N THR A 441 -3.52 -16.00 29.85
CA THR A 441 -3.05 -17.26 29.23
C THR A 441 -3.77 -18.48 29.78
N HIS A 442 -4.10 -18.48 31.07
CA HIS A 442 -4.95 -19.55 31.66
C HIS A 442 -6.37 -19.64 31.07
N ARG A 443 -6.85 -18.56 30.42
CA ARG A 443 -8.16 -18.51 29.74
C ARG A 443 -8.03 -18.70 28.22
N ASP A 444 -6.85 -19.03 27.72
CA ASP A 444 -6.54 -19.11 26.30
C ASP A 444 -6.79 -17.79 25.54
N GLU A 445 -6.58 -16.66 26.22
CA GLU A 445 -6.66 -15.33 25.67
C GLU A 445 -5.27 -14.79 25.33
N ARG A 446 -5.18 -13.80 24.41
CA ARG A 446 -3.93 -13.21 23.96
C ARG A 446 -3.74 -11.80 24.47
N VAL A 447 -2.48 -11.39 24.61
CA VAL A 447 -2.07 -10.10 25.15
C VAL A 447 -1.22 -9.33 24.14
N LEU A 448 -1.53 -8.05 23.95
CA LEU A 448 -0.68 -7.10 23.22
C LEU A 448 -0.01 -6.14 24.19
N ILE A 449 1.28 -5.92 24.01
CA ILE A 449 2.05 -4.97 24.82
C ILE A 449 2.70 -3.95 23.90
N THR A 450 2.54 -2.65 24.20
CA THR A 450 3.18 -1.59 23.45
C THR A 450 4.27 -0.93 24.27
N THR A 451 5.48 -0.84 23.68
CA THR A 451 6.66 -0.19 24.25
C THR A 451 7.01 1.08 23.47
N LEU A 452 7.97 1.87 23.95
CA LEU A 452 8.43 3.10 23.28
C LEU A 452 9.58 2.85 22.31
N THR A 453 10.41 1.83 22.56
CA THR A 453 11.60 1.56 21.75
C THR A 453 11.69 0.09 21.31
N LYS A 454 12.39 -0.16 20.21
CA LYS A 454 12.69 -1.52 19.70
C LYS A 454 13.41 -2.35 20.76
N ARG A 455 14.46 -1.79 21.36
CA ARG A 455 15.25 -2.44 22.39
C ARG A 455 14.39 -2.87 23.58
N MET A 456 13.49 -1.99 24.06
CA MET A 456 12.57 -2.34 25.14
C MET A 456 11.62 -3.48 24.77
N ALA A 457 11.19 -3.55 23.50
CA ALA A 457 10.36 -4.66 23.02
C ALA A 457 11.13 -5.99 23.01
N GLU A 458 12.37 -5.97 22.57
CA GLU A 458 13.26 -7.14 22.53
C GLU A 458 13.59 -7.62 23.96
N GLU A 459 14.06 -6.72 24.83
CA GLU A 459 14.41 -7.04 26.23
C GLU A 459 13.19 -7.57 27.02
N LEU A 460 12.00 -6.97 26.83
CA LEU A 460 10.78 -7.45 27.48
C LEU A 460 10.37 -8.83 26.95
N THR A 461 10.51 -9.08 25.65
CA THR A 461 10.23 -10.39 25.08
C THR A 461 11.17 -11.46 25.65
N GLU A 462 12.46 -11.18 25.74
CA GLU A 462 13.44 -12.07 26.34
C GLU A 462 13.13 -12.34 27.83
N PHE A 463 12.76 -11.31 28.59
CA PHE A 463 12.31 -11.45 29.97
C PHE A 463 11.10 -12.38 30.09
N LEU A 464 10.08 -12.20 29.26
CA LEU A 464 8.88 -13.05 29.24
C LEU A 464 9.18 -14.51 28.88
N LEU A 465 10.04 -14.74 27.89
CA LEU A 465 10.48 -16.08 27.51
C LEU A 465 11.24 -16.78 28.67
N ASN A 466 12.04 -16.04 29.42
CA ASN A 466 12.75 -16.56 30.60
C ASN A 466 11.80 -16.90 31.77
N HIS A 467 10.54 -16.44 31.73
CA HIS A 467 9.47 -16.74 32.69
C HIS A 467 8.43 -17.69 32.10
N ASP A 468 8.82 -18.52 31.12
CA ASP A 468 7.97 -19.54 30.47
C ASP A 468 6.70 -18.97 29.77
N VAL A 469 6.66 -17.68 29.44
CA VAL A 469 5.60 -17.06 28.66
C VAL A 469 5.97 -17.14 27.17
N LYS A 470 5.06 -17.65 26.33
CA LYS A 470 5.27 -17.72 24.88
C LYS A 470 5.07 -16.32 24.28
N ALA A 471 6.14 -15.59 24.12
CA ALA A 471 6.14 -14.22 23.61
C ALA A 471 6.87 -14.11 22.28
N ALA A 472 6.40 -13.16 21.46
CA ALA A 472 7.09 -12.69 20.26
C ALA A 472 7.10 -11.18 20.22
N TYR A 473 7.99 -10.56 19.42
CA TYR A 473 8.00 -9.12 19.21
C TYR A 473 7.84 -8.76 17.74
N ILE A 474 7.32 -7.54 17.50
CA ILE A 474 7.22 -6.93 16.17
C ILE A 474 7.69 -5.48 16.25
N HIS A 475 8.65 -5.12 15.37
CA HIS A 475 9.08 -3.74 15.14
C HIS A 475 9.45 -3.54 13.66
N SER A 476 9.90 -2.33 13.28
CA SER A 476 10.14 -1.97 11.87
C SER A 476 11.12 -2.87 11.13
N ASP A 477 12.05 -3.53 11.82
CA ASP A 477 13.10 -4.35 11.20
C ASP A 477 12.66 -5.81 10.93
N VAL A 478 11.48 -6.20 11.43
CA VAL A 478 10.89 -7.50 11.11
C VAL A 478 10.30 -7.46 9.70
N ALA A 479 10.66 -8.41 8.85
CA ALA A 479 10.16 -8.48 7.48
C ALA A 479 8.63 -8.65 7.41
N THR A 480 7.98 -8.10 6.39
CA THR A 480 6.50 -8.09 6.28
C THR A 480 5.88 -9.47 6.32
N LEU A 481 6.50 -10.46 5.66
CA LEU A 481 6.01 -11.85 5.69
C LEU A 481 6.12 -12.48 7.08
N ASP A 482 7.22 -12.20 7.79
CA ASP A 482 7.42 -12.70 9.15
C ASP A 482 6.42 -12.07 10.12
N ARG A 483 6.07 -10.79 9.95
CA ARG A 483 5.01 -10.14 10.75
C ARG A 483 3.67 -10.83 10.56
N VAL A 484 3.28 -11.12 9.31
CA VAL A 484 2.02 -11.84 9.02
C VAL A 484 2.06 -13.23 9.67
N LYS A 485 3.19 -13.93 9.60
CA LYS A 485 3.38 -15.22 10.24
C LYS A 485 3.25 -15.13 11.75
N ILE A 486 3.98 -14.21 12.41
CA ILE A 486 3.92 -14.01 13.87
C ILE A 486 2.49 -13.72 14.33
N MET A 487 1.73 -12.95 13.56
CA MET A 487 0.33 -12.65 13.88
C MET A 487 -0.58 -13.86 13.73
N ASN A 488 -0.41 -14.64 12.69
CA ASN A 488 -1.15 -15.90 12.52
C ASN A 488 -0.79 -16.90 13.62
N ASP A 489 0.46 -16.95 14.02
CA ASP A 489 0.96 -17.79 15.10
C ASP A 489 0.38 -17.35 16.47
N LEU A 490 0.25 -16.05 16.72
CA LEU A 490 -0.46 -15.50 17.88
C LEU A 490 -1.92 -15.94 17.90
N ARG A 491 -2.62 -15.82 16.78
CA ARG A 491 -4.03 -16.23 16.63
C ARG A 491 -4.18 -17.75 16.80
N ALA A 492 -3.23 -18.53 16.29
CA ALA A 492 -3.19 -19.96 16.43
C ALA A 492 -2.80 -20.46 17.85
N GLY A 493 -2.36 -19.54 18.73
CA GLY A 493 -1.95 -19.87 20.10
C GLY A 493 -0.53 -20.44 20.22
N LEU A 494 0.30 -20.27 19.20
CA LEU A 494 1.73 -20.57 19.29
C LEU A 494 2.46 -19.53 20.15
N TYR A 495 1.95 -18.30 20.18
CA TYR A 495 2.32 -17.24 21.10
C TYR A 495 1.11 -16.81 21.94
N ASP A 496 1.35 -16.42 23.17
CA ASP A 496 0.35 -15.86 24.08
C ASP A 496 0.44 -14.34 24.17
N VAL A 497 1.65 -13.82 23.94
CA VAL A 497 1.96 -12.38 24.05
C VAL A 497 2.66 -11.89 22.81
N LEU A 498 2.24 -10.70 22.34
CA LEU A 498 2.92 -9.98 21.28
C LEU A 498 3.36 -8.61 21.80
N VAL A 499 4.65 -8.34 21.75
CA VAL A 499 5.27 -7.08 22.15
C VAL A 499 5.64 -6.26 20.92
N GLY A 500 5.37 -4.95 20.94
CA GLY A 500 5.78 -4.11 19.80
C GLY A 500 5.80 -2.63 20.10
N VAL A 501 6.55 -1.88 19.26
CA VAL A 501 6.69 -0.43 19.40
C VAL A 501 5.48 0.30 18.84
N ASN A 502 5.01 -0.11 17.68
CA ASN A 502 3.90 0.51 16.98
C ASN A 502 3.03 -0.55 16.30
N LEU A 503 2.28 -1.28 17.12
CA LEU A 503 1.35 -2.33 16.64
C LEU A 503 0.11 -1.77 15.91
N LEU A 504 0.00 -0.43 15.77
CA LEU A 504 -1.18 0.24 15.24
C LEU A 504 -1.27 0.24 13.72
N ARG A 505 -0.11 0.25 13.03
CA ARG A 505 -0.02 0.54 11.60
C ARG A 505 -0.49 -0.61 10.71
N GLU A 506 -0.77 -1.78 11.25
CA GLU A 506 -0.88 -3.00 10.44
C GLU A 506 -2.30 -3.52 10.20
N GLY A 507 -3.35 -2.74 10.50
CA GLY A 507 -4.74 -3.13 10.21
C GLY A 507 -5.18 -4.45 10.89
N LEU A 508 -4.57 -4.80 12.03
CA LEU A 508 -4.69 -6.09 12.69
C LEU A 508 -6.09 -6.35 13.24
N ASP A 509 -6.68 -7.43 12.79
CA ASP A 509 -7.93 -7.96 13.31
C ASP A 509 -7.65 -9.18 14.19
N LEU A 510 -7.47 -8.95 15.49
CA LEU A 510 -7.10 -9.96 16.49
C LEU A 510 -8.22 -10.13 17.53
N PRO A 511 -9.30 -10.85 17.22
CA PRO A 511 -10.41 -11.03 18.16
C PRO A 511 -10.02 -11.87 19.39
N GLU A 512 -8.91 -12.58 19.36
CA GLU A 512 -8.39 -13.38 20.46
C GLU A 512 -7.72 -12.53 21.56
N VAL A 513 -7.40 -11.25 21.26
CA VAL A 513 -6.75 -10.33 22.21
C VAL A 513 -7.74 -9.79 23.21
N SER A 514 -7.57 -10.10 24.49
CA SER A 514 -8.38 -9.62 25.60
C SER A 514 -7.69 -8.53 26.42
N LEU A 515 -6.36 -8.43 26.39
CA LEU A 515 -5.61 -7.40 27.11
C LEU A 515 -4.69 -6.62 26.17
N VAL A 516 -4.74 -5.31 26.29
CA VAL A 516 -3.74 -4.40 25.70
C VAL A 516 -3.06 -3.65 26.84
N ALA A 517 -1.75 -3.83 26.99
CA ALA A 517 -0.93 -3.13 27.96
C ALA A 517 -0.10 -2.05 27.27
N ILE A 518 -0.15 -0.84 27.79
CA ILE A 518 0.58 0.32 27.26
C ILE A 518 1.57 0.75 28.33
N LEU A 519 2.86 0.43 28.12
CA LEU A 519 3.92 0.85 29.03
C LEU A 519 4.28 2.31 28.77
N ASP A 520 4.68 3.01 29.85
CA ASP A 520 5.05 4.44 29.80
C ASP A 520 4.02 5.29 29.03
N ALA A 521 2.76 5.15 29.37
CA ALA A 521 1.65 5.82 28.68
C ALA A 521 1.66 7.34 28.85
N ASP A 522 2.33 7.85 29.89
CA ASP A 522 2.49 9.28 30.20
C ASP A 522 3.67 9.96 29.46
N LYS A 523 4.48 9.21 28.71
CA LYS A 523 5.56 9.78 27.91
C LYS A 523 4.97 10.33 26.60
N GLU A 524 4.46 11.57 26.66
CA GLU A 524 3.84 12.23 25.52
C GLU A 524 4.76 12.27 24.31
N GLY A 525 4.19 11.98 23.14
CA GLY A 525 4.87 11.95 21.87
C GLY A 525 3.99 11.28 20.80
N PHE A 526 4.55 11.06 19.62
CA PHE A 526 3.81 10.48 18.50
C PHE A 526 3.16 9.12 18.85
N LEU A 527 3.87 8.25 19.60
CA LEU A 527 3.40 6.92 20.00
C LEU A 527 2.39 6.95 21.16
N ARG A 528 2.25 8.07 21.86
CA ARG A 528 1.37 8.25 23.02
C ARG A 528 0.41 9.43 22.85
N SER A 529 0.21 9.87 21.59
CA SER A 529 -0.82 10.85 21.27
C SER A 529 -2.23 10.26 21.49
N HIS A 530 -3.24 11.10 21.70
CA HIS A 530 -4.63 10.68 21.84
C HIS A 530 -5.06 9.69 20.72
N ARG A 531 -4.72 9.97 19.46
CA ARG A 531 -5.02 9.09 18.32
C ARG A 531 -4.37 7.72 18.47
N SER A 532 -3.09 7.70 18.80
CA SER A 532 -2.32 6.46 18.99
C SER A 532 -2.88 5.62 20.14
N LEU A 533 -3.14 6.24 21.29
CA LEU A 533 -3.71 5.57 22.46
C LEU A 533 -5.12 5.01 22.17
N THR A 534 -5.99 5.78 21.49
CA THR A 534 -7.34 5.35 21.15
C THR A 534 -7.33 4.16 20.18
N GLN A 535 -6.43 4.14 19.19
CA GLN A 535 -6.29 3.04 18.27
C GLN A 535 -5.73 1.78 18.92
N THR A 536 -4.75 1.95 19.82
CA THR A 536 -4.18 0.85 20.61
C THR A 536 -5.26 0.24 21.50
N ALA A 537 -5.99 1.05 22.24
CA ALA A 537 -7.10 0.62 23.08
C ALA A 537 -8.18 -0.14 22.27
N GLY A 538 -8.49 0.35 21.07
CA GLY A 538 -9.45 -0.27 20.17
C GLY A 538 -9.10 -1.70 19.71
N ARG A 539 -7.86 -2.16 19.88
CA ARG A 539 -7.44 -3.54 19.57
C ARG A 539 -8.11 -4.55 20.51
N ALA A 540 -8.37 -4.20 21.77
CA ALA A 540 -9.09 -5.06 22.73
C ALA A 540 -10.63 -5.02 22.54
N ALA A 541 -11.17 -4.12 21.72
CA ALA A 541 -12.62 -3.94 21.55
C ALA A 541 -13.33 -5.07 20.77
N ARG A 542 -12.61 -6.08 20.30
CA ARG A 542 -13.17 -7.25 19.60
C ARG A 542 -13.33 -8.47 20.49
N ASN A 543 -12.86 -8.38 21.72
CA ASN A 543 -12.99 -9.43 22.72
C ASN A 543 -14.05 -9.03 23.76
N VAL A 544 -14.87 -10.00 24.18
CA VAL A 544 -15.89 -9.78 25.23
C VAL A 544 -15.24 -9.38 26.55
N ASN A 545 -14.05 -9.90 26.85
CA ASN A 545 -13.25 -9.64 28.04
C ASN A 545 -12.20 -8.52 27.82
N GLY A 546 -12.42 -7.67 26.80
CA GLY A 546 -11.47 -6.63 26.42
C GLY A 546 -11.17 -5.65 27.54
N LYS A 547 -9.86 -5.49 27.87
CA LYS A 547 -9.33 -4.58 28.88
C LYS A 547 -8.09 -3.88 28.37
N VAL A 548 -7.89 -2.64 28.79
CA VAL A 548 -6.66 -1.87 28.53
C VAL A 548 -6.05 -1.44 29.86
N ILE A 549 -4.74 -1.65 30.01
CA ILE A 549 -3.98 -1.14 31.14
C ILE A 549 -2.98 -0.13 30.61
N MET A 550 -3.03 1.09 31.14
CA MET A 550 -2.05 2.15 30.87
C MET A 550 -1.16 2.29 32.10
N TYR A 551 0.11 1.96 31.97
CA TYR A 551 1.07 2.18 33.04
C TYR A 551 1.61 3.61 32.92
N ALA A 552 1.34 4.42 33.96
CA ALA A 552 1.66 5.83 33.97
C ALA A 552 1.67 6.38 35.41
N ASP A 553 2.59 7.29 35.70
CA ASP A 553 2.64 7.98 37.00
C ASP A 553 1.73 9.22 37.00
N ASN A 554 1.49 9.81 35.82
CA ASN A 554 0.61 10.96 35.66
C ASN A 554 -0.36 10.72 34.48
N ILE A 555 -1.60 11.20 34.63
CA ILE A 555 -2.56 11.18 33.51
C ILE A 555 -2.32 12.41 32.63
N THR A 556 -1.88 12.21 31.41
CA THR A 556 -1.69 13.28 30.42
C THR A 556 -3.01 13.68 29.76
N GLU A 557 -3.02 14.82 29.04
CA GLU A 557 -4.21 15.26 28.31
C GLU A 557 -4.60 14.24 27.22
N SER A 558 -3.62 13.65 26.54
CA SER A 558 -3.85 12.59 25.54
C SER A 558 -4.48 11.34 26.14
N MET A 559 -4.03 10.93 27.34
CA MET A 559 -4.63 9.81 28.07
C MET A 559 -6.06 10.14 28.50
N GLN A 560 -6.30 11.32 29.10
CA GLN A 560 -7.60 11.72 29.59
C GLN A 560 -8.65 11.74 28.44
N ARG A 561 -8.30 12.34 27.30
CA ARG A 561 -9.17 12.34 26.11
C ARG A 561 -9.49 10.92 25.61
N THR A 562 -8.51 10.02 25.67
CA THR A 562 -8.71 8.62 25.27
C THR A 562 -9.66 7.89 26.23
N ILE A 563 -9.49 8.09 27.54
CA ILE A 563 -10.33 7.50 28.58
C ILE A 563 -11.78 7.99 28.42
N ASP A 564 -11.96 9.31 28.33
CA ASP A 564 -13.28 9.93 28.23
C ASP A 564 -14.03 9.47 26.94
N GLU A 565 -13.35 9.46 25.79
CA GLU A 565 -13.96 9.04 24.54
C GLU A 565 -14.30 7.55 24.54
N THR A 566 -13.42 6.70 25.09
CA THR A 566 -13.68 5.27 25.19
C THR A 566 -14.86 4.99 26.13
N ALA A 567 -14.94 5.71 27.25
CA ALA A 567 -16.07 5.62 28.17
C ALA A 567 -17.38 6.10 27.53
N ARG A 568 -17.36 7.20 26.76
CA ARG A 568 -18.51 7.70 25.99
C ARG A 568 -19.01 6.63 25.01
N ARG A 569 -18.12 6.06 24.19
CA ARG A 569 -18.46 5.01 23.22
C ARG A 569 -19.03 3.77 23.90
N ARG A 570 -18.40 3.34 25.00
CA ARG A 570 -18.86 2.21 25.80
C ARG A 570 -20.29 2.44 26.35
N SER A 571 -20.59 3.62 26.88
CA SER A 571 -21.91 3.94 27.41
C SER A 571 -23.01 3.95 26.34
N ILE A 572 -22.70 4.47 25.13
CA ILE A 572 -23.62 4.46 24.00
C ILE A 572 -23.95 3.02 23.59
N GLN A 573 -22.90 2.17 23.45
CA GLN A 573 -23.08 0.76 23.07
C GLN A 573 -23.89 -0.01 24.16
N LEU A 574 -23.61 0.21 25.44
CA LEU A 574 -24.34 -0.42 26.56
C LEU A 574 -25.82 -0.08 26.50
N LYS A 575 -26.14 1.21 26.30
CA LYS A 575 -27.52 1.66 26.17
C LYS A 575 -28.20 1.00 24.98
N TYR A 576 -27.57 0.99 23.83
CA TYR A 576 -28.07 0.33 22.62
C TYR A 576 -28.33 -1.17 22.85
N ASN A 577 -27.40 -1.86 23.49
CA ASN A 577 -27.55 -3.28 23.82
C ASN A 577 -28.74 -3.53 24.72
N ALA A 578 -28.92 -2.69 25.75
CA ALA A 578 -30.08 -2.79 26.68
C ALA A 578 -31.41 -2.54 25.96
N ASP A 579 -31.48 -1.48 25.13
CA ASP A 579 -32.71 -1.10 24.42
C ASP A 579 -33.13 -2.17 23.39
N HIS A 580 -32.18 -2.94 22.83
CA HIS A 580 -32.44 -3.96 21.80
C HIS A 580 -32.28 -5.40 22.29
N GLY A 581 -32.00 -5.62 23.57
CA GLY A 581 -31.81 -6.96 24.14
C GLY A 581 -30.64 -7.72 23.57
N ILE A 582 -29.55 -7.02 23.17
CA ILE A 582 -28.36 -7.62 22.54
C ILE A 582 -27.40 -8.07 23.64
N THR A 583 -26.99 -9.32 23.58
CA THR A 583 -25.87 -9.85 24.38
C THR A 583 -24.61 -9.82 23.55
N PRO A 584 -23.47 -9.22 24.01
CA PRO A 584 -22.20 -9.21 23.32
C PRO A 584 -21.74 -10.63 22.93
N LYS A 585 -21.34 -10.80 21.68
CA LYS A 585 -20.85 -12.10 21.17
C LYS A 585 -19.45 -11.96 20.63
N GLN A 586 -18.58 -12.91 21.04
CA GLN A 586 -17.23 -13.02 20.53
C GLN A 586 -17.24 -13.26 19.01
N ILE A 587 -16.38 -12.52 18.29
CA ILE A 587 -16.16 -12.74 16.87
C ILE A 587 -15.20 -13.91 16.72
N VAL A 588 -15.59 -14.92 15.94
CA VAL A 588 -14.71 -16.02 15.52
C VAL A 588 -14.44 -15.83 14.03
N LYS A 589 -13.18 -15.63 13.68
CA LYS A 589 -12.75 -15.41 12.29
C LYS A 589 -11.80 -16.54 11.86
N ALA A 590 -12.04 -17.16 10.72
CA ALA A 590 -11.11 -18.14 10.18
C ALA A 590 -9.73 -17.52 9.92
N ILE A 591 -8.67 -18.28 10.16
CA ILE A 591 -7.30 -17.87 9.82
C ILE A 591 -7.14 -18.13 8.32
N THR A 592 -7.31 -17.09 7.50
CA THR A 592 -7.12 -17.17 6.04
C THR A 592 -5.95 -16.29 5.63
N SER A 593 -5.15 -16.76 4.67
CA SER A 593 -4.10 -15.94 4.05
C SER A 593 -4.76 -14.79 3.28
N ALA A 594 -4.39 -13.55 3.61
CA ALA A 594 -4.95 -12.35 2.99
C ALA A 594 -4.33 -12.02 1.61
N LEU A 595 -3.24 -12.71 1.24
CA LEU A 595 -2.57 -12.48 -0.06
C LEU A 595 -3.06 -13.52 -1.08
N PRO A 596 -3.35 -13.12 -2.32
CA PRO A 596 -3.55 -14.07 -3.41
C PRO A 596 -2.21 -14.77 -3.69
N THR A 597 -2.05 -15.95 -3.10
CA THR A 597 -0.93 -16.84 -3.41
C THR A 597 -1.30 -17.69 -4.62
N SER A 598 -0.40 -17.78 -5.59
CA SER A 598 -0.56 -18.71 -6.70
C SER A 598 -0.70 -20.14 -6.17
N ASN A 599 -1.65 -20.91 -6.71
CA ASN A 599 -1.96 -22.30 -6.32
C ASN A 599 -0.77 -23.30 -6.38
N LYS A 600 0.44 -22.84 -6.65
CA LYS A 600 1.65 -23.69 -6.67
C LYS A 600 2.28 -23.88 -5.29
N ASP A 601 2.00 -23.01 -4.32
CA ASP A 601 2.62 -23.09 -3.00
C ASP A 601 1.82 -23.92 -1.98
N GLU A 602 0.52 -24.15 -2.22
CA GLU A 602 -0.31 -24.96 -1.32
C GLU A 602 0.01 -26.47 -1.38
N GLN A 603 0.55 -26.98 -2.50
CA GLN A 603 0.97 -28.39 -2.57
C GLN A 603 2.31 -28.68 -1.90
N GLY A 604 3.15 -27.65 -1.67
CA GLY A 604 4.41 -27.78 -0.95
C GLY A 604 4.27 -27.76 0.57
N ALA A 605 3.28 -27.04 1.09
CA ALA A 605 3.09 -26.87 2.54
C ALA A 605 2.40 -28.08 3.22
N ALA A 606 1.61 -28.85 2.46
CA ALA A 606 0.90 -30.02 3.00
C ALA A 606 1.78 -31.26 3.19
N SER A 607 3.00 -31.30 2.64
CA SER A 607 3.92 -32.44 2.73
C SER A 607 4.99 -32.34 3.82
N LEU A 608 5.10 -31.18 4.50
CA LEU A 608 6.12 -30.94 5.54
C LEU A 608 5.63 -31.11 6.99
N GLY A 609 4.39 -31.53 7.18
CA GLY A 609 3.71 -31.59 8.49
C GLY A 609 3.67 -32.96 9.17
N LYS A 610 4.41 -33.98 8.74
CA LYS A 610 4.25 -35.35 9.31
C LYS A 610 5.51 -36.13 9.60
N ASP A 611 6.64 -35.57 9.93
CA ASP A 611 7.74 -36.31 10.53
C ASP A 611 8.66 -35.39 11.31
N ARG A 612 8.44 -35.28 12.62
CA ARG A 612 9.47 -35.08 13.67
C ARG A 612 8.83 -34.82 15.04
N MET A 613 8.23 -35.87 15.59
CA MET A 613 8.14 -35.98 17.05
C MET A 613 9.27 -36.89 17.51
N GLY A 614 10.16 -36.34 18.30
CA GLY A 614 11.18 -37.14 19.02
C GLY A 614 12.37 -36.30 19.44
N GLY A 615 12.49 -35.95 20.71
CA GLY A 615 13.75 -35.57 21.32
C GLY A 615 13.79 -34.20 22.00
N ASN A 616 13.90 -34.23 23.31
CA ASN A 616 14.24 -33.09 24.20
C ASN A 616 15.36 -32.24 23.62
N GLY A 617 15.09 -30.94 23.41
CA GLY A 617 16.12 -29.99 23.02
C GLY A 617 15.60 -28.57 23.11
N ARG A 618 16.20 -27.73 23.92
CA ARG A 618 16.03 -26.27 23.95
C ARG A 618 16.02 -25.72 22.53
N MET A 619 14.91 -25.13 22.14
CA MET A 619 14.83 -24.36 20.90
C MET A 619 15.46 -22.98 21.14
N THR A 620 16.73 -22.86 20.85
CA THR A 620 17.32 -21.56 20.51
C THR A 620 16.78 -21.20 19.13
N VAL A 621 15.99 -20.14 19.04
CA VAL A 621 15.63 -19.53 17.77
C VAL A 621 16.87 -18.82 17.25
N ASN A 622 17.73 -19.55 16.53
CA ASN A 622 18.68 -18.94 15.64
C ASN A 622 17.85 -18.28 14.52
N VAL A 623 17.75 -16.98 14.53
CA VAL A 623 17.43 -16.18 13.35
C VAL A 623 18.62 -16.36 12.41
N GLY A 624 18.59 -17.44 11.64
CA GLY A 624 19.58 -17.75 10.64
C GLY A 624 19.49 -16.73 9.51
N ILE A 625 20.36 -15.76 9.56
CA ILE A 625 20.80 -15.02 8.40
C ILE A 625 21.63 -15.99 7.58
N ASP A 626 21.00 -16.76 6.69
CA ASP A 626 21.69 -17.43 5.58
C ASP A 626 20.67 -17.95 4.56
N SER A 627 20.32 -17.11 3.63
CA SER A 627 20.10 -17.41 2.22
C SER A 627 20.01 -16.09 1.42
N PRO A 628 20.83 -15.89 0.39
CA PRO A 628 20.93 -14.64 -0.37
C PRO A 628 19.70 -14.35 -1.28
N ASP A 629 18.73 -15.24 -1.40
CA ASP A 629 17.76 -15.23 -2.49
C ASP A 629 16.28 -14.92 -2.13
N LYS A 630 15.99 -14.39 -0.94
CA LYS A 630 14.62 -13.93 -0.61
C LYS A 630 14.64 -12.55 0.05
N ARG A 631 14.78 -11.52 -0.77
CA ARG A 631 14.61 -10.12 -0.35
C ARG A 631 13.16 -9.72 -0.54
N VAL A 632 12.54 -9.18 0.50
CA VAL A 632 11.11 -8.79 0.54
C VAL A 632 10.99 -7.29 0.37
N TYR A 633 10.04 -6.86 -0.48
CA TYR A 633 9.69 -5.46 -0.67
C TYR A 633 9.11 -4.85 0.62
N ILE A 634 9.67 -3.71 1.01
CA ILE A 634 9.12 -2.84 2.05
C ILE A 634 8.65 -1.56 1.38
N GLU A 635 7.34 -1.32 1.41
CA GLU A 635 6.79 -0.03 0.97
C GLU A 635 7.38 1.08 1.86
N PRO A 636 7.97 2.15 1.31
CA PRO A 636 8.59 3.18 2.14
C PRO A 636 7.54 3.89 2.99
N GLU A 637 7.58 3.63 4.27
CA GLU A 637 6.82 4.37 5.27
C GLU A 637 7.52 5.70 5.56
N GLY A 638 7.22 6.74 4.82
CA GLY A 638 7.75 8.09 5.04
C GLY A 638 9.23 8.25 4.66
N ALA A 639 9.66 9.47 4.41
CA ALA A 639 11.01 9.83 3.95
C ALA A 639 12.17 9.39 4.88
N ALA A 640 11.88 8.93 6.08
CA ALA A 640 12.87 8.47 7.06
C ALA A 640 13.41 7.04 6.79
N PHE A 641 12.70 6.21 6.02
CA PHE A 641 13.04 4.78 5.89
C PHE A 641 14.03 4.44 4.77
N ALA A 642 14.25 5.32 3.80
CA ALA A 642 15.23 5.08 2.74
C ALA A 642 16.69 5.17 3.22
N ALA A 643 16.94 5.73 4.40
CA ALA A 643 18.29 6.00 4.92
C ALA A 643 18.84 4.93 5.90
N ASP A 644 18.00 4.04 6.43
CA ASP A 644 18.40 3.12 7.51
C ASP A 644 19.53 2.13 7.18
N PRO A 645 19.59 1.46 6.02
CA PRO A 645 20.71 0.58 5.67
C PRO A 645 22.03 1.33 5.46
N ILE A 646 21.93 2.60 5.13
CA ILE A 646 23.04 3.47 4.73
C ILE A 646 23.77 3.98 5.97
N VAL A 647 23.03 4.47 6.95
CA VAL A 647 23.57 5.00 8.21
C VAL A 647 24.35 3.94 8.96
N ARG A 648 23.92 2.68 8.92
CA ARG A 648 24.63 1.54 9.52
C ARG A 648 25.97 1.22 8.86
N SER A 649 26.19 1.59 7.61
CA SER A 649 27.46 1.35 6.91
C SER A 649 28.47 2.49 7.05
N MET A 650 28.07 3.66 7.54
CA MET A 650 28.92 4.85 7.71
C MET A 650 29.97 4.65 8.79
N SER A 651 31.17 5.17 8.61
CA SER A 651 32.19 5.24 9.65
C SER A 651 31.85 6.30 10.71
N LYS A 652 32.52 6.28 11.88
CA LYS A 652 32.33 7.30 12.92
C LYS A 652 32.53 8.72 12.42
N GLU A 653 33.58 8.96 11.66
CA GLU A 653 33.90 10.27 11.09
C GLU A 653 32.85 10.75 10.09
N GLU A 654 32.26 9.84 9.32
CA GLU A 654 31.18 10.14 8.38
C GLU A 654 29.86 10.44 9.11
N LEU A 655 29.56 9.74 10.18
CA LEU A 655 28.39 10.02 11.05
C LEU A 655 28.50 11.39 11.71
N GLU A 656 29.67 11.74 12.29
CA GLU A 656 29.91 13.06 12.89
C GLU A 656 29.72 14.19 11.88
N LYS A 657 30.24 14.02 10.66
CA LYS A 657 30.09 15.00 9.59
C LYS A 657 28.65 15.11 9.08
N SER A 658 27.93 14.00 9.04
CA SER A 658 26.50 13.99 8.68
C SER A 658 25.65 14.68 9.74
N ILE A 659 25.93 14.48 11.02
CA ILE A 659 25.27 15.17 12.14
C ILE A 659 25.50 16.70 12.04
N GLU A 660 26.73 17.12 11.76
CA GLU A 660 27.05 18.56 11.65
C GLU A 660 26.31 19.22 10.47
N ASN A 661 26.28 18.56 9.33
CA ASN A 661 25.54 19.01 8.15
C ASN A 661 24.02 19.06 8.40
N THR A 662 23.45 18.06 9.04
CA THR A 662 22.02 18.02 9.36
C THR A 662 21.65 19.08 10.40
N LYS A 663 22.54 19.39 11.35
CA LYS A 663 22.39 20.52 12.29
C LYS A 663 22.36 21.87 11.58
N ALA A 664 23.20 22.05 10.57
CA ALA A 664 23.20 23.28 9.75
C ALA A 664 21.89 23.42 8.97
N LEU A 665 21.39 22.32 8.35
CA LEU A 665 20.11 22.30 7.63
C LEU A 665 18.92 22.56 8.56
N MET A 666 18.92 22.00 9.77
CA MET A 666 17.91 22.27 10.78
C MET A 666 17.86 23.76 11.17
N MET A 667 19.02 24.36 11.39
CA MET A 667 19.10 25.80 11.70
C MET A 667 18.64 26.68 10.54
N GLN A 668 18.92 26.27 9.30
CA GLN A 668 18.46 26.99 8.12
C GLN A 668 16.94 26.90 7.99
N ALA A 669 16.35 25.71 8.10
CA ALA A 669 14.91 25.52 8.06
C ALA A 669 14.19 26.30 9.18
N ALA A 670 14.76 26.36 10.38
CA ALA A 670 14.22 27.16 11.47
C ALA A 670 14.28 28.68 11.20
N LYS A 671 15.31 29.17 10.52
CA LYS A 671 15.39 30.57 10.09
C LYS A 671 14.37 30.90 9.00
N ASP A 672 14.10 29.93 8.12
CA ASP A 672 13.12 30.07 7.04
C ASP A 672 11.67 29.84 7.52
N LEU A 673 11.48 29.67 8.85
CA LEU A 673 10.21 29.39 9.53
C LEU A 673 9.52 28.08 9.08
N ASP A 674 10.26 27.18 8.47
CA ASP A 674 9.78 25.83 8.12
C ASP A 674 9.99 24.88 9.31
N PHE A 675 9.11 25.00 10.30
CA PHE A 675 9.17 24.20 11.53
C PHE A 675 8.95 22.71 11.31
N MET A 676 8.26 22.32 10.23
CA MET A 676 8.07 20.92 9.88
C MET A 676 9.39 20.29 9.39
N GLN A 677 10.11 20.98 8.55
CA GLN A 677 11.39 20.53 8.03
C GLN A 677 12.49 20.59 9.12
N ALA A 678 12.44 21.60 9.97
CA ALA A 678 13.33 21.68 11.14
C ALA A 678 13.12 20.52 12.13
N ALA A 679 11.87 20.11 12.36
CA ALA A 679 11.55 18.95 13.19
C ALA A 679 12.05 17.63 12.57
N GLN A 680 11.93 17.46 11.26
CA GLN A 680 12.46 16.28 10.55
C GLN A 680 13.99 16.19 10.67
N TYR A 681 14.71 17.30 10.48
CA TYR A 681 16.16 17.32 10.66
C TYR A 681 16.59 17.07 12.10
N ARG A 682 15.83 17.56 13.08
CA ARG A 682 16.07 17.25 14.50
C ARG A 682 15.96 15.75 14.78
N ASP A 683 14.90 15.13 14.28
CA ASP A 683 14.65 13.70 14.48
C ASP A 683 15.72 12.85 13.78
N GLU A 684 16.22 13.31 12.63
CA GLU A 684 17.36 12.70 11.95
C GLU A 684 18.67 12.85 12.71
N ILE A 685 18.94 14.01 13.32
CA ILE A 685 20.11 14.22 14.17
C ILE A 685 20.11 13.23 15.35
N ILE A 686 18.98 13.11 16.05
CA ILE A 686 18.85 12.19 17.19
C ILE A 686 19.15 10.74 16.75
N ARG A 687 18.73 10.37 15.53
CA ARG A 687 18.98 9.05 14.97
C ARG A 687 20.46 8.82 14.66
N LEU A 688 21.10 9.79 14.01
CA LEU A 688 22.52 9.73 13.65
C LEU A 688 23.41 9.72 14.91
N GLU A 689 23.07 10.53 15.93
CA GLU A 689 23.78 10.56 17.22
C GLU A 689 23.70 9.21 17.93
N LYS A 690 22.55 8.54 17.86
CA LYS A 690 22.37 7.19 18.41
C LYS A 690 23.21 6.14 17.69
N GLU A 691 23.24 6.16 16.36
CA GLU A 691 24.08 5.26 15.56
C GLU A 691 25.59 5.53 15.82
N LEU A 692 25.96 6.77 16.11
CA LEU A 692 27.32 7.13 16.48
C LEU A 692 27.71 6.58 17.88
N GLU A 693 26.76 6.55 18.82
CA GLU A 693 26.97 5.97 20.16
C GLU A 693 27.09 4.43 20.12
N GLU A 694 26.40 3.79 19.18
CA GLU A 694 26.41 2.32 19.01
C GLU A 694 27.68 1.80 18.27
N LYS A 695 28.47 2.70 17.64
CA LYS A 695 29.77 2.40 16.99
C LYS A 695 30.97 2.83 17.83
#